data_70bb0f73874e919efc286c38c6bcf57d
#
_entry.id   70bb0f73874e919efc286c38c6bcf57d
#
_cell.length_a   1.000
_cell.length_b   1.000
_cell.length_c   1.000
_cell.angle_alpha   90.00
_cell.angle_beta   90.00
_cell.angle_gamma   90.00
#
_symmetry.space_group_name_H-M   'P 1'
#
loop_
_entity.id
_entity.type
_entity.pdbx_description
1 polymer ?
#
loop_
_entity_poly.entity_id
_entity_poly.type
_entity_poly.pdbx_seq_one_letter_code
_entity_poly.pdbx_strand_id
1 'polypeptide(L)'
;MYQPNLPLEAGRYVTASKEHIALSLEAATEGMVLLKNENNILPLKNGSRITLFGRGSFDYVKGGGGSGDVTVSYVHNLYDGFKTMEDKVQVYEPVADFYKKNVEEQYAIGRAPGMTEEPELPQELLDGARAFGDTALVVLSRFSGEGWDRSSVEYNGEFNPWPDETSMPKLSAEVYPDGDFYLTAGEKKLLAQVEEVYDKIVVVLNIGGVIDLSWIKRDDKIGAALYGGQGGMEGGNAMAQVLCGQVNPSGKLADTFAARLEDYPSTENFHESVEYVDYTEDIYVGYRYFETIPGAAEKVVYPFGYGLSYTTFEVETQKAWEEADSINVQVKVTNTGDMAGKEVVQLYYSAPQGLLKKPAKELGAFKKTRLLQPGESHTMVLTVTKEAMASYDDLGKVAKSAYVLEKGAYAFYIGTSVRNNEKTAYEYLVAEDTVVKQLEAKLTPSGLSKRMLSDGTYEELPQTEGNDPNACAFEKMVPGTDEGILPEVRFREHRLALYVVKKGAKPFIEVAEGKITLDEFMSQLSDDDLIELLGGQPNTGVANTFGFGNLPDYGVPNIMTADGPAGLRIAPECGVCTTAWPCATLLAYTWNPNLVEKVGAAGAEEVKENNIAVWLTPAVNIHRNPLCGRNFEYYSEDPLLAGKMAAGMVRGIQSQHIGASVKHFAANNKETNRKHSDSRVSERALREIYLKQFEIIVKESDPWTIMSSYNVINGHRASENKELLEDILRGEWGFQGMVTTDWWTRGEHYKEIKAGNDVKMATGYPERVKKAIELGELTRADLEHCARRVLELILKID
;
A
#
# COMPACT_ATOMS: atom_id res chain seq x y z
N MET A 1 10.39 28.91 -9.17
CA MET A 1 11.56 28.03 -9.07
C MET A 1 11.74 27.62 -7.62
N TYR A 2 11.90 26.34 -7.36
CA TYR A 2 12.00 25.72 -6.06
C TYR A 2 12.96 26.47 -5.11
N GLN A 3 12.44 26.86 -3.94
CA GLN A 3 13.18 27.63 -2.92
C GLN A 3 13.34 26.74 -1.68
N PRO A 4 14.55 26.39 -1.31
CA PRO A 4 14.79 25.55 -0.15
C PRO A 4 14.57 26.24 1.20
N ASN A 5 14.07 25.46 2.18
CA ASN A 5 14.07 25.79 3.62
C ASN A 5 13.39 27.12 4.00
N LEU A 6 12.26 27.41 3.40
CA LEU A 6 11.44 28.49 3.92
C LEU A 6 10.33 27.91 4.79
N PRO A 7 10.21 28.32 6.07
CA PRO A 7 9.03 27.99 6.84
C PRO A 7 7.79 28.47 6.08
N LEU A 8 6.73 27.63 6.03
CA LEU A 8 5.50 27.96 5.29
C LEU A 8 4.86 29.25 5.76
N GLU A 9 5.02 29.54 7.05
CA GLU A 9 4.65 30.83 7.68
C GLU A 9 5.80 31.33 8.56
N ALA A 10 6.05 32.63 8.58
CA ALA A 10 7.11 33.24 9.39
C ALA A 10 6.95 32.89 10.88
N GLY A 11 7.89 32.11 11.42
CA GLY A 11 7.94 31.72 12.84
C GLY A 11 7.05 30.54 13.23
N ARG A 12 6.40 29.85 12.28
CA ARG A 12 5.61 28.63 12.53
C ARG A 12 6.17 27.46 11.72
N TYR A 13 6.48 26.38 12.43
CA TYR A 13 6.84 25.10 11.82
C TYR A 13 5.65 24.15 11.82
N VAL A 14 5.44 23.43 10.70
CA VAL A 14 4.34 22.46 10.55
C VAL A 14 4.80 21.02 10.77
N THR A 15 6.09 20.72 10.59
CA THR A 15 6.67 19.38 10.81
C THR A 15 6.39 18.92 12.24
N ALA A 16 5.70 17.79 12.38
CA ALA A 16 5.19 17.22 13.62
C ALA A 16 4.39 18.23 14.47
N SER A 17 3.62 19.09 13.83
CA SER A 17 2.75 20.04 14.53
C SER A 17 1.63 19.33 15.29
N LYS A 18 1.04 20.01 16.28
CA LYS A 18 -0.09 19.47 17.03
C LYS A 18 -1.28 19.15 16.14
N GLU A 19 -1.50 19.94 15.10
CA GLU A 19 -2.56 19.75 14.13
C GLU A 19 -2.34 18.49 13.29
N HIS A 20 -1.09 18.23 12.84
CA HIS A 20 -0.74 17.01 12.11
C HIS A 20 -0.85 15.77 12.99
N ILE A 21 -0.36 15.84 14.23
CA ILE A 21 -0.47 14.75 15.21
C ILE A 21 -1.96 14.45 15.51
N ALA A 22 -2.79 15.48 15.67
CA ALA A 22 -4.23 15.30 15.88
C ALA A 22 -4.92 14.66 14.66
N LEU A 23 -4.54 15.02 13.44
CA LEU A 23 -5.05 14.39 12.23
C LEU A 23 -4.57 12.92 12.11
N SER A 24 -3.33 12.61 12.51
CA SER A 24 -2.83 11.24 12.59
C SER A 24 -3.67 10.39 13.56
N LEU A 25 -3.99 10.94 14.74
CA LEU A 25 -4.88 10.30 15.70
C LEU A 25 -6.30 10.08 15.14
N GLU A 26 -6.89 11.08 14.47
CA GLU A 26 -8.19 10.95 13.77
C GLU A 26 -8.17 9.83 12.73
N ALA A 27 -7.15 9.81 11.87
CA ALA A 27 -7.01 8.81 10.83
C ALA A 27 -6.83 7.39 11.42
N ALA A 28 -6.05 7.26 12.51
CA ALA A 28 -5.87 6.00 13.21
C ALA A 28 -7.19 5.47 13.79
N THR A 29 -7.93 6.30 14.52
CA THR A 29 -9.22 5.91 15.13
C THR A 29 -10.24 5.52 14.06
N GLU A 30 -10.29 6.24 12.92
CA GLU A 30 -11.26 5.96 11.85
C GLU A 30 -10.96 4.66 11.08
N GLY A 31 -9.69 4.22 11.06
CA GLY A 31 -9.27 2.97 10.42
C GLY A 31 -9.43 1.72 11.28
N MET A 32 -9.54 1.86 12.60
CA MET A 32 -9.67 0.72 13.51
C MET A 32 -10.97 -0.05 13.31
N VAL A 33 -10.88 -1.39 13.34
CA VAL A 33 -12.00 -2.27 13.03
C VAL A 33 -12.40 -3.08 14.27
N LEU A 34 -13.66 -2.92 14.69
CA LEU A 34 -14.25 -3.75 15.72
C LEU A 34 -14.65 -5.10 15.11
N LEU A 35 -13.95 -6.18 15.49
CA LEU A 35 -14.12 -7.51 14.91
C LEU A 35 -15.17 -8.36 15.66
N LYS A 36 -15.25 -8.18 16.97
CA LYS A 36 -16.18 -8.92 17.86
C LYS A 36 -16.60 -8.00 19.01
N ASN A 37 -17.87 -8.05 19.42
CA ASN A 37 -18.37 -7.34 20.62
C ASN A 37 -19.65 -7.99 21.13
N GLU A 38 -19.48 -9.06 21.87
CA GLU A 38 -20.59 -9.80 22.49
C GLU A 38 -20.95 -9.20 23.84
N ASN A 39 -22.25 -9.19 24.14
CA ASN A 39 -22.79 -8.65 25.41
C ASN A 39 -22.37 -7.19 25.71
N ASN A 40 -22.01 -6.41 24.67
CA ASN A 40 -21.56 -5.02 24.80
C ASN A 40 -20.44 -4.85 25.83
N ILE A 41 -19.42 -5.73 25.79
CA ILE A 41 -18.22 -5.61 26.61
C ILE A 41 -17.50 -4.29 26.32
N LEU A 42 -17.46 -3.91 25.04
CA LEU A 42 -16.99 -2.60 24.60
C LEU A 42 -18.19 -1.69 24.24
N PRO A 43 -18.07 -0.37 24.45
CA PRO A 43 -16.93 0.31 25.05
C PRO A 43 -16.79 0.04 26.56
N LEU A 44 -15.54 0.14 27.06
CA LEU A 44 -15.23 0.05 28.47
C LEU A 44 -15.99 1.13 29.25
N LYS A 45 -16.61 0.75 30.36
CA LYS A 45 -17.40 1.67 31.18
C LYS A 45 -16.49 2.54 32.06
N ASN A 46 -16.97 3.74 32.38
CA ASN A 46 -16.27 4.60 33.37
C ASN A 46 -16.10 3.85 34.68
N GLY A 47 -14.89 3.88 35.24
CA GLY A 47 -14.51 3.16 36.46
C GLY A 47 -14.11 1.71 36.22
N SER A 48 -13.99 1.24 34.96
CA SER A 48 -13.48 -0.09 34.64
C SER A 48 -12.06 -0.29 35.18
N ARG A 49 -11.81 -1.48 35.75
CA ARG A 49 -10.50 -1.90 36.25
C ARG A 49 -10.03 -3.04 35.36
N ILE A 50 -8.97 -2.78 34.61
CA ILE A 50 -8.49 -3.68 33.54
C ILE A 50 -7.06 -4.13 33.81
N THR A 51 -6.68 -5.24 33.21
CA THR A 51 -5.28 -5.67 33.13
C THR A 51 -4.87 -5.83 31.66
N LEU A 52 -3.71 -5.25 31.32
CA LEU A 52 -3.09 -5.40 30.00
C LEU A 52 -2.14 -6.61 30.03
N PHE A 53 -2.50 -7.65 29.32
CA PHE A 53 -1.69 -8.84 29.13
C PHE A 53 -1.08 -8.85 27.73
N GLY A 54 0.09 -9.49 27.61
CA GLY A 54 0.81 -9.63 26.38
C GLY A 54 1.81 -8.52 26.11
N ARG A 55 2.96 -8.93 25.58
CA ARG A 55 4.06 -8.03 25.24
C ARG A 55 3.63 -6.85 24.34
N GLY A 56 2.65 -7.07 23.46
CA GLY A 56 2.10 -6.05 22.56
C GLY A 56 1.55 -4.81 23.25
N SER A 57 1.32 -4.85 24.58
CA SER A 57 0.95 -3.68 25.36
C SER A 57 2.04 -2.60 25.40
N PHE A 58 3.31 -3.02 25.28
CA PHE A 58 4.52 -2.18 25.30
C PHE A 58 5.36 -2.35 24.04
N ASP A 59 5.38 -3.53 23.43
CA ASP A 59 6.03 -3.83 22.16
C ASP A 59 5.16 -3.35 20.99
N TYR A 60 4.94 -2.03 20.94
CA TYR A 60 4.05 -1.40 19.97
C TYR A 60 4.75 -1.13 18.64
N VAL A 61 4.10 -1.52 17.56
CA VAL A 61 4.53 -1.31 16.16
C VAL A 61 3.77 -0.12 15.57
N LYS A 62 4.47 1.02 15.41
CA LYS A 62 3.89 2.24 14.80
C LYS A 62 3.66 2.10 13.29
N GLY A 63 4.52 1.31 12.62
CA GLY A 63 4.54 1.06 11.19
C GLY A 63 5.59 0.00 10.86
N GLY A 64 5.68 -0.43 9.60
CA GLY A 64 6.68 -1.41 9.18
C GLY A 64 8.06 -0.81 8.95
N GLY A 65 9.03 -1.69 8.64
CA GLY A 65 10.43 -1.33 8.43
C GLY A 65 10.76 -0.95 6.99
N GLY A 66 12.00 -0.49 6.78
CA GLY A 66 12.48 -0.07 5.47
C GLY A 66 12.08 1.36 5.13
N SER A 67 11.70 1.63 3.88
CA SER A 67 11.26 2.96 3.43
C SER A 67 10.02 3.47 4.17
N GLY A 68 9.24 2.58 4.79
CA GLY A 68 8.07 2.91 5.62
C GLY A 68 8.41 3.34 7.05
N ASP A 69 9.67 3.25 7.49
CA ASP A 69 10.05 3.67 8.85
C ASP A 69 10.20 5.19 8.96
N VAL A 70 9.63 5.78 10.01
CA VAL A 70 9.57 7.23 10.24
C VAL A 70 10.26 7.59 11.55
N THR A 71 11.16 8.58 11.52
CA THR A 71 11.81 9.13 12.72
C THR A 71 10.85 10.06 13.45
N VAL A 72 10.46 9.67 14.66
CA VAL A 72 9.49 10.41 15.48
C VAL A 72 10.09 10.78 16.83
N SER A 73 9.53 11.81 17.49
CA SER A 73 9.96 12.24 18.81
C SER A 73 9.49 11.32 19.94
N TYR A 74 8.38 10.62 19.73
CA TYR A 74 7.80 9.66 20.66
C TYR A 74 6.85 8.70 19.93
N VAL A 75 6.47 7.66 20.62
CA VAL A 75 5.41 6.73 20.20
C VAL A 75 4.56 6.42 21.43
N HIS A 76 3.25 6.52 21.32
CA HIS A 76 2.34 6.08 22.36
C HIS A 76 1.89 4.63 22.11
N ASN A 77 2.24 3.72 23.02
CA ASN A 77 1.70 2.37 23.07
C ASN A 77 0.33 2.34 23.74
N LEU A 78 -0.30 1.16 23.86
CA LEU A 78 -1.65 1.05 24.42
C LEU A 78 -1.69 1.44 25.92
N TYR A 79 -0.66 1.10 26.68
CA TYR A 79 -0.57 1.51 28.08
C TYR A 79 -0.52 3.04 28.21
N ASP A 80 0.31 3.71 27.39
CA ASP A 80 0.37 5.18 27.38
C ASP A 80 -1.00 5.78 27.04
N GLY A 81 -1.72 5.18 26.09
CA GLY A 81 -3.09 5.56 25.73
C GLY A 81 -4.05 5.52 26.93
N PHE A 82 -4.02 4.44 27.71
CA PHE A 82 -4.87 4.34 28.92
C PHE A 82 -4.42 5.30 30.02
N LYS A 83 -3.12 5.63 30.12
CA LYS A 83 -2.66 6.66 31.06
C LYS A 83 -3.24 8.05 30.76
N THR A 84 -3.63 8.34 29.54
CA THR A 84 -4.36 9.58 29.22
C THR A 84 -5.84 9.54 29.64
N MET A 85 -6.35 8.39 30.10
CA MET A 85 -7.75 8.12 30.45
C MET A 85 -7.93 7.55 31.86
N GLU A 86 -7.02 7.84 32.78
CA GLU A 86 -7.05 7.33 34.15
C GLU A 86 -8.33 7.74 34.94
N ASP A 87 -8.97 8.81 34.53
CA ASP A 87 -10.27 9.25 35.06
C ASP A 87 -11.43 8.30 34.68
N LYS A 88 -11.24 7.49 33.63
CA LYS A 88 -12.23 6.55 33.10
C LYS A 88 -11.89 5.09 33.38
N VAL A 89 -10.63 4.72 33.23
CA VAL A 89 -10.17 3.33 33.31
C VAL A 89 -8.91 3.23 34.14
N GLN A 90 -8.86 2.25 35.05
CA GLN A 90 -7.70 1.97 35.90
C GLN A 90 -6.99 0.72 35.40
N VAL A 91 -5.69 0.79 35.17
CA VAL A 91 -4.82 -0.32 34.75
C VAL A 91 -4.17 -0.96 35.98
N TYR A 92 -4.05 -2.28 35.99
CA TYR A 92 -3.29 -3.02 37.00
C TYR A 92 -1.79 -2.88 36.77
N GLU A 93 -1.13 -2.02 37.52
CA GLU A 93 0.26 -1.64 37.36
C GLU A 93 1.27 -2.78 37.48
N PRO A 94 1.14 -3.75 38.42
CA PRO A 94 2.17 -4.79 38.55
C PRO A 94 2.37 -5.67 37.31
N VAL A 95 1.31 -5.91 36.53
CA VAL A 95 1.41 -6.64 35.23
C VAL A 95 1.98 -5.71 34.16
N ALA A 96 1.59 -4.45 34.16
CA ALA A 96 2.14 -3.47 33.24
C ALA A 96 3.66 -3.28 33.42
N ASP A 97 4.12 -3.13 34.67
CA ASP A 97 5.54 -3.04 35.00
C ASP A 97 6.33 -4.30 34.59
N PHE A 98 5.74 -5.49 34.76
CA PHE A 98 6.35 -6.74 34.31
C PHE A 98 6.60 -6.76 32.81
N TYR A 99 5.58 -6.43 31.99
CA TYR A 99 5.73 -6.41 30.53
C TYR A 99 6.66 -5.29 30.05
N LYS A 100 6.54 -4.09 30.61
CA LYS A 100 7.41 -2.96 30.30
C LYS A 100 8.87 -3.34 30.47
N LYS A 101 9.22 -3.86 31.65
CA LYS A 101 10.59 -4.27 31.95
C LYS A 101 11.07 -5.36 30.99
N ASN A 102 10.27 -6.38 30.71
CA ASN A 102 10.63 -7.46 29.81
C ASN A 102 10.90 -6.97 28.39
N VAL A 103 10.03 -6.11 27.85
CA VAL A 103 10.22 -5.55 26.51
C VAL A 103 11.47 -4.66 26.43
N GLU A 104 11.71 -3.82 27.45
CA GLU A 104 12.91 -2.99 27.54
C GLU A 104 14.21 -3.84 27.58
N GLU A 105 14.21 -4.94 28.34
CA GLU A 105 15.33 -5.89 28.39
C GLU A 105 15.57 -6.56 27.03
N GLN A 106 14.51 -6.92 26.29
CA GLN A 106 14.64 -7.50 24.94
C GLN A 106 15.13 -6.47 23.91
N TYR A 107 14.68 -5.23 23.97
CA TYR A 107 15.21 -4.16 23.12
C TYR A 107 16.70 -3.88 23.41
N ALA A 108 17.11 -3.95 24.66
CA ALA A 108 18.52 -3.77 25.03
C ALA A 108 19.47 -4.83 24.43
N ILE A 109 18.97 -6.01 24.09
CA ILE A 109 19.74 -7.05 23.39
C ILE A 109 19.54 -7.06 21.88
N GLY A 110 18.87 -6.03 21.32
CA GLY A 110 18.75 -5.81 19.88
C GLY A 110 17.50 -6.38 19.23
N ARG A 111 16.46 -6.76 19.99
CA ARG A 111 15.16 -7.08 19.41
C ARG A 111 14.51 -5.80 18.85
N ALA A 112 13.78 -5.95 17.74
CA ALA A 112 13.02 -4.85 17.14
C ALA A 112 11.57 -4.81 17.65
N PRO A 113 10.86 -3.68 17.52
CA PRO A 113 9.42 -3.61 17.79
C PRO A 113 8.64 -4.70 17.04
N GLY A 114 7.71 -5.37 17.74
CA GLY A 114 6.97 -6.52 17.22
C GLY A 114 7.76 -7.83 17.07
N MET A 115 9.04 -7.82 17.45
CA MET A 115 9.96 -8.95 17.38
C MET A 115 10.52 -9.37 18.75
N THR A 116 9.77 -9.07 19.82
CA THR A 116 10.05 -9.60 21.16
C THR A 116 9.30 -10.91 21.37
N GLU A 117 9.79 -11.74 22.32
CA GLU A 117 9.15 -12.99 22.71
C GLU A 117 8.16 -12.77 23.85
N GLU A 118 7.06 -13.51 23.86
CA GLU A 118 6.09 -13.47 24.96
C GLU A 118 6.70 -14.10 26.22
N PRO A 119 6.87 -13.34 27.34
CA PRO A 119 7.46 -13.87 28.56
C PRO A 119 6.48 -14.80 29.32
N GLU A 120 7.02 -15.69 30.11
CA GLU A 120 6.20 -16.50 31.03
C GLU A 120 5.61 -15.64 32.15
N LEU A 121 4.28 -15.55 32.20
CA LEU A 121 3.57 -14.76 33.21
C LEU A 121 3.57 -15.49 34.57
N PRO A 122 4.11 -14.87 35.65
CA PRO A 122 4.07 -15.43 36.99
C PRO A 122 2.63 -15.55 37.52
N GLN A 123 2.30 -16.70 38.16
CA GLN A 123 0.96 -16.95 38.71
C GLN A 123 0.53 -15.89 39.71
N GLU A 124 1.45 -15.42 40.56
CA GLU A 124 1.17 -14.35 41.54
C GLU A 124 0.65 -13.06 40.89
N LEU A 125 1.20 -12.67 39.72
CA LEU A 125 0.73 -11.50 38.98
C LEU A 125 -0.67 -11.74 38.40
N LEU A 126 -0.96 -12.94 37.92
CA LEU A 126 -2.27 -13.31 37.39
C LEU A 126 -3.33 -13.31 38.49
N ASP A 127 -3.03 -13.86 39.67
CA ASP A 127 -3.92 -13.85 40.83
C ASP A 127 -4.20 -12.43 41.32
N GLY A 128 -3.17 -11.59 41.39
CA GLY A 128 -3.31 -10.16 41.75
C GLY A 128 -4.14 -9.38 40.75
N ALA A 129 -3.94 -9.63 39.45
CA ALA A 129 -4.70 -9.03 38.35
C ALA A 129 -6.20 -9.38 38.45
N ARG A 130 -6.52 -10.65 38.71
CA ARG A 130 -7.91 -11.09 38.87
C ARG A 130 -8.58 -10.46 40.10
N ALA A 131 -7.84 -10.30 41.19
CA ALA A 131 -8.34 -9.62 42.39
C ALA A 131 -8.56 -8.11 42.17
N PHE A 132 -7.79 -7.51 41.21
CA PHE A 132 -7.92 -6.09 40.89
C PHE A 132 -9.13 -5.81 40.03
N GLY A 133 -9.39 -6.57 38.96
CA GLY A 133 -10.48 -6.30 38.02
C GLY A 133 -11.00 -7.55 37.31
N ASP A 134 -12.11 -7.42 36.61
CA ASP A 134 -12.81 -8.50 35.91
C ASP A 134 -12.61 -8.54 34.39
N THR A 135 -11.86 -7.60 33.85
CA THR A 135 -11.67 -7.45 32.40
C THR A 135 -10.19 -7.53 32.04
N ALA A 136 -9.86 -8.49 31.19
CA ALA A 136 -8.52 -8.71 30.64
C ALA A 136 -8.45 -8.18 29.22
N LEU A 137 -7.39 -7.44 28.89
CA LEU A 137 -7.03 -7.09 27.52
C LEU A 137 -5.79 -7.87 27.11
N VAL A 138 -5.87 -8.70 26.09
CA VAL A 138 -4.74 -9.45 25.52
C VAL A 138 -4.28 -8.76 24.25
N VAL A 139 -3.02 -8.28 24.23
CA VAL A 139 -2.49 -7.43 23.17
C VAL A 139 -1.42 -8.18 22.38
N LEU A 140 -1.62 -8.31 21.08
CA LEU A 140 -0.67 -8.93 20.15
C LEU A 140 -0.07 -7.89 19.20
N SER A 141 1.21 -8.04 18.90
CA SER A 141 1.90 -7.22 17.89
C SER A 141 2.62 -8.08 16.85
N ARG A 142 2.68 -7.58 15.61
CA ARG A 142 3.44 -8.18 14.49
C ARG A 142 4.13 -7.08 13.71
N PHE A 143 5.35 -7.38 13.26
CA PHE A 143 6.16 -6.48 12.45
C PHE A 143 6.51 -7.12 11.12
N SER A 144 6.54 -6.33 10.06
CA SER A 144 7.06 -6.69 8.75
C SER A 144 7.74 -5.49 8.09
N GLY A 145 8.43 -5.70 7.00
CA GLY A 145 9.19 -4.62 6.38
C GLY A 145 9.65 -4.91 4.98
N GLU A 146 10.29 -3.92 4.42
CA GLU A 146 10.90 -3.95 3.10
C GLU A 146 12.12 -4.88 3.06
N GLY A 147 12.31 -5.57 1.93
CA GLY A 147 13.46 -6.43 1.65
C GLY A 147 13.34 -7.85 2.20
N TRP A 148 12.22 -8.23 2.81
CA TRP A 148 11.98 -9.56 3.34
C TRP A 148 10.50 -9.89 3.44
N ASP A 149 10.16 -11.18 3.27
CA ASP A 149 8.83 -11.70 3.47
C ASP A 149 8.65 -12.25 4.89
N ARG A 150 7.41 -12.27 5.37
CA ARG A 150 7.05 -12.79 6.69
C ARG A 150 7.40 -14.27 6.79
N SER A 151 7.83 -14.71 7.98
CA SER A 151 8.24 -16.10 8.21
C SER A 151 7.07 -17.08 8.11
N SER A 152 7.37 -18.25 7.59
CA SER A 152 6.50 -19.43 7.59
C SER A 152 7.34 -20.67 7.92
N VAL A 153 6.70 -21.83 8.14
CA VAL A 153 7.42 -23.09 8.38
C VAL A 153 8.40 -23.42 7.23
N GLU A 154 8.04 -23.06 6.02
CA GLU A 154 8.84 -23.30 4.81
C GLU A 154 9.92 -22.24 4.56
N TYR A 155 9.74 -21.05 5.12
CA TYR A 155 10.64 -19.92 4.92
C TYR A 155 11.20 -19.39 6.23
N ASN A 156 12.46 -19.72 6.49
CA ASN A 156 13.20 -19.35 7.71
C ASN A 156 14.30 -18.30 7.49
N GLY A 157 14.29 -17.62 6.35
CA GLY A 157 15.31 -16.62 5.99
C GLY A 157 16.61 -17.17 5.41
N GLU A 158 16.78 -18.49 5.31
CA GLU A 158 17.99 -19.09 4.71
C GLU A 158 17.99 -19.00 3.17
N PHE A 159 16.85 -18.68 2.59
CA PHE A 159 16.59 -18.75 1.17
C PHE A 159 16.83 -17.44 0.39
N ASN A 160 17.33 -16.39 1.05
CA ASN A 160 17.68 -15.16 0.35
C ASN A 160 19.11 -15.25 -0.22
N PRO A 161 19.29 -15.41 -1.55
CA PRO A 161 20.61 -15.56 -2.16
C PRO A 161 21.44 -14.25 -2.16
N TRP A 162 20.85 -13.12 -1.74
CA TRP A 162 21.48 -11.80 -1.82
C TRP A 162 21.76 -11.23 -0.42
N PRO A 163 23.06 -11.03 -0.07
CA PRO A 163 23.47 -10.54 1.26
C PRO A 163 23.09 -9.08 1.56
N ASP A 164 22.52 -8.35 0.60
CA ASP A 164 22.18 -6.94 0.75
C ASP A 164 20.91 -6.69 1.57
N GLU A 165 20.20 -7.76 1.95
CA GLU A 165 18.93 -7.63 2.60
C GLU A 165 19.06 -8.03 4.06
N THR A 166 18.33 -7.34 4.87
CA THR A 166 18.27 -7.27 6.32
C THR A 166 18.45 -8.61 7.07
N SER A 167 18.92 -8.57 8.31
CA SER A 167 18.91 -9.70 9.25
C SER A 167 17.50 -10.06 9.78
N MET A 168 16.47 -9.29 9.43
CA MET A 168 15.10 -9.43 9.95
C MET A 168 14.44 -10.79 9.67
N PRO A 169 14.64 -11.45 8.51
CA PRO A 169 14.09 -12.80 8.30
C PRO A 169 14.55 -13.83 9.33
N LYS A 170 15.83 -13.79 9.71
CA LYS A 170 16.38 -14.70 10.74
C LYS A 170 15.80 -14.38 12.11
N LEU A 171 15.72 -13.12 12.48
CA LEU A 171 15.12 -12.68 13.72
C LEU A 171 13.63 -13.07 13.78
N SER A 172 12.90 -12.87 12.67
CA SER A 172 11.50 -13.28 12.57
C SER A 172 11.33 -14.78 12.76
N ALA A 173 12.17 -15.61 12.13
CA ALA A 173 12.12 -17.07 12.28
C ALA A 173 12.47 -17.56 13.71
N GLU A 174 13.36 -16.83 14.42
CA GLU A 174 13.64 -17.12 15.84
C GLU A 174 12.44 -16.86 16.74
N VAL A 175 11.77 -15.71 16.56
CA VAL A 175 10.62 -15.30 17.37
C VAL A 175 9.35 -16.07 17.01
N TYR A 176 9.20 -16.41 15.73
CA TYR A 176 8.04 -17.09 15.16
C TYR A 176 8.43 -18.41 14.46
N PRO A 177 8.86 -19.43 15.18
CA PRO A 177 9.36 -20.67 14.57
C PRO A 177 8.31 -21.42 13.74
N ASP A 178 7.02 -21.23 14.04
CA ASP A 178 5.87 -21.77 13.27
C ASP A 178 5.32 -20.75 12.25
N GLY A 179 6.04 -19.64 12.01
CA GLY A 179 5.59 -18.48 11.22
C GLY A 179 4.78 -17.48 12.03
N ASP A 180 4.83 -16.23 11.62
CA ASP A 180 4.17 -15.11 12.32
C ASP A 180 2.67 -14.98 12.00
N PHE A 181 2.16 -15.80 11.07
CA PHE A 181 0.73 -15.88 10.76
C PHE A 181 -0.08 -16.48 11.92
N TYR A 182 0.52 -17.33 12.72
CA TYR A 182 -0.12 -18.02 13.85
C TYR A 182 0.32 -17.47 15.20
N LEU A 183 -0.43 -17.81 16.24
CA LEU A 183 -0.01 -17.58 17.62
C LEU A 183 1.24 -18.40 17.96
N THR A 184 2.22 -17.77 18.60
CA THR A 184 3.39 -18.47 19.16
C THR A 184 3.00 -19.38 20.32
N ALA A 185 3.89 -20.29 20.71
CA ALA A 185 3.68 -21.13 21.91
C ALA A 185 3.50 -20.29 23.19
N GLY A 186 4.27 -19.19 23.32
CA GLY A 186 4.14 -18.24 24.45
C GLY A 186 2.78 -17.54 24.46
N GLU A 187 2.33 -17.03 23.32
CA GLU A 187 1.02 -16.38 23.20
C GLU A 187 -0.14 -17.34 23.47
N LYS A 188 -0.07 -18.59 23.00
CA LYS A 188 -1.06 -19.63 23.31
C LYS A 188 -1.09 -19.95 24.82
N LYS A 189 0.09 -20.03 25.47
CA LYS A 189 0.20 -20.26 26.92
C LYS A 189 -0.40 -19.09 27.71
N LEU A 190 -0.07 -17.85 27.33
CA LEU A 190 -0.64 -16.65 27.94
C LEU A 190 -2.17 -16.66 27.84
N LEU A 191 -2.71 -16.89 26.66
CA LEU A 191 -4.16 -16.91 26.45
C LEU A 191 -4.82 -17.95 27.35
N ALA A 192 -4.30 -19.19 27.39
CA ALA A 192 -4.83 -20.23 28.25
C ALA A 192 -4.79 -19.86 29.74
N GLN A 193 -3.71 -19.23 30.24
CA GLN A 193 -3.62 -18.76 31.62
C GLN A 193 -4.67 -17.67 31.92
N VAL A 194 -4.88 -16.72 30.99
CA VAL A 194 -5.89 -15.67 31.15
C VAL A 194 -7.30 -16.25 31.14
N GLU A 195 -7.59 -17.20 30.24
CA GLU A 195 -8.87 -17.89 30.16
C GLU A 195 -9.22 -18.71 31.41
N GLU A 196 -8.24 -19.17 32.17
CA GLU A 196 -8.51 -19.90 33.43
C GLU A 196 -9.13 -19.00 34.49
N VAL A 197 -8.86 -17.68 34.44
CA VAL A 197 -9.25 -16.76 35.52
C VAL A 197 -10.21 -15.63 35.10
N TYR A 198 -10.32 -15.38 33.79
CA TYR A 198 -11.21 -14.33 33.26
C TYR A 198 -12.29 -14.90 32.35
N ASP A 199 -13.51 -14.32 32.49
CA ASP A 199 -14.65 -14.59 31.60
C ASP A 199 -14.95 -13.39 30.66
N LYS A 200 -14.19 -12.29 30.80
CA LYS A 200 -14.29 -11.09 29.95
C LYS A 200 -12.91 -10.78 29.38
N ILE A 201 -12.65 -11.27 28.20
CA ILE A 201 -11.39 -11.05 27.49
C ILE A 201 -11.67 -10.19 26.27
N VAL A 202 -10.85 -9.16 26.12
CA VAL A 202 -10.80 -8.27 24.95
C VAL A 202 -9.45 -8.48 24.26
N VAL A 203 -9.46 -8.79 22.98
CA VAL A 203 -8.24 -8.92 22.18
C VAL A 203 -7.96 -7.62 21.44
N VAL A 204 -6.72 -7.14 21.48
CA VAL A 204 -6.27 -5.96 20.74
C VAL A 204 -5.12 -6.35 19.82
N LEU A 205 -5.25 -6.03 18.54
CA LEU A 205 -4.32 -6.44 17.49
C LEU A 205 -3.56 -5.24 16.91
N ASN A 206 -2.28 -5.13 17.25
CA ASN A 206 -1.35 -4.17 16.66
C ASN A 206 -0.55 -4.87 15.54
N ILE A 207 -1.18 -5.04 14.40
CA ILE A 207 -0.65 -5.79 13.26
C ILE A 207 -0.83 -5.00 11.96
N GLY A 208 0.09 -5.17 11.00
CA GLY A 208 0.08 -4.46 9.71
C GLY A 208 -0.47 -5.30 8.54
N GLY A 209 -1.05 -6.46 8.79
CA GLY A 209 -1.53 -7.36 7.75
C GLY A 209 -2.37 -8.50 8.32
N VAL A 210 -2.61 -9.52 7.51
CA VAL A 210 -3.48 -10.66 7.84
C VAL A 210 -2.74 -11.70 8.68
N ILE A 211 -3.40 -12.20 9.74
CA ILE A 211 -2.98 -13.35 10.55
C ILE A 211 -4.18 -14.26 10.84
N ASP A 212 -3.96 -15.45 11.40
CA ASP A 212 -5.04 -16.30 11.89
C ASP A 212 -5.78 -15.64 13.06
N LEU A 213 -7.06 -15.38 12.86
CA LEU A 213 -7.98 -14.88 13.89
C LEU A 213 -9.10 -15.87 14.22
N SER A 214 -9.00 -17.12 13.76
CA SER A 214 -10.04 -18.12 13.95
C SER A 214 -10.28 -18.47 15.44
N TRP A 215 -9.22 -18.37 16.25
CA TRP A 215 -9.28 -18.57 17.69
C TRP A 215 -10.14 -17.53 18.41
N ILE A 216 -10.16 -16.27 17.96
CA ILE A 216 -11.03 -15.20 18.52
C ILE A 216 -12.52 -15.59 18.36
N LYS A 217 -12.85 -16.15 17.20
CA LYS A 217 -14.24 -16.47 16.86
C LYS A 217 -14.74 -17.74 17.56
N ARG A 218 -13.82 -18.69 17.81
CA ARG A 218 -14.14 -19.99 18.44
C ARG A 218 -14.22 -19.95 19.95
N ASP A 219 -13.60 -18.97 20.59
CA ASP A 219 -13.54 -18.87 22.04
C ASP A 219 -14.64 -17.95 22.56
N ASP A 220 -15.56 -18.51 23.35
CA ASP A 220 -16.68 -17.78 23.96
C ASP A 220 -16.23 -16.85 25.10
N LYS A 221 -15.04 -17.02 25.69
CA LYS A 221 -14.48 -16.14 26.71
C LYS A 221 -13.91 -14.86 26.12
N ILE A 222 -13.53 -14.87 24.86
CA ILE A 222 -13.14 -13.68 24.11
C ILE A 222 -14.40 -12.96 23.65
N GLY A 223 -14.89 -12.04 24.45
CA GLY A 223 -16.15 -11.35 24.19
C GLY A 223 -16.02 -10.14 23.26
N ALA A 224 -14.80 -9.58 23.07
CA ALA A 224 -14.56 -8.51 22.12
C ALA A 224 -13.18 -8.58 21.49
N ALA A 225 -13.05 -8.01 20.28
CA ALA A 225 -11.77 -7.89 19.58
C ALA A 225 -11.70 -6.62 18.74
N LEU A 226 -10.58 -5.90 18.86
CA LEU A 226 -10.28 -4.68 18.10
C LEU A 226 -9.03 -4.90 17.23
N TYR A 227 -9.16 -4.73 15.92
CA TYR A 227 -8.02 -4.55 15.04
C TYR A 227 -7.56 -3.09 15.15
N GLY A 228 -6.48 -2.86 15.90
CA GLY A 228 -5.89 -1.54 16.08
C GLY A 228 -4.96 -1.13 14.94
N GLY A 229 -4.44 -2.11 14.19
CA GLY A 229 -3.52 -1.87 13.08
C GLY A 229 -2.19 -1.27 13.51
N GLN A 230 -1.44 -0.74 12.54
CA GLN A 230 -0.24 0.07 12.77
C GLN A 230 -0.63 1.55 12.65
N GLY A 231 -0.99 2.15 13.77
CA GLY A 231 -1.66 3.45 13.85
C GLY A 231 -0.73 4.67 13.90
N GLY A 232 0.54 4.53 13.47
CA GLY A 232 1.49 5.63 13.55
C GLY A 232 1.90 5.96 14.99
N MET A 233 2.36 7.19 15.22
CA MET A 233 2.88 7.59 16.53
C MET A 233 1.82 7.68 17.63
N GLU A 234 0.55 7.86 17.26
CA GLU A 234 -0.59 8.02 18.18
C GLU A 234 -1.49 6.77 18.27
N GLY A 235 -1.07 5.64 17.70
CA GLY A 235 -1.93 4.45 17.60
C GLY A 235 -2.37 3.89 18.98
N GLY A 236 -1.54 3.97 20.00
CA GLY A 236 -1.92 3.58 21.37
C GLY A 236 -3.03 4.45 21.94
N ASN A 237 -2.94 5.77 21.76
CA ASN A 237 -4.00 6.71 22.13
C ASN A 237 -5.28 6.44 21.34
N ALA A 238 -5.16 6.17 20.03
CA ALA A 238 -6.30 5.84 19.17
C ALA A 238 -7.02 4.57 19.64
N MET A 239 -6.27 3.50 19.94
CA MET A 239 -6.86 2.26 20.48
C MET A 239 -7.59 2.52 21.80
N ALA A 240 -6.97 3.25 22.73
CA ALA A 240 -7.60 3.56 24.01
C ALA A 240 -8.88 4.38 23.84
N GLN A 241 -8.91 5.37 22.93
CA GLN A 241 -10.12 6.18 22.64
C GLN A 241 -11.25 5.32 22.10
N VAL A 242 -10.96 4.39 21.18
CA VAL A 242 -11.97 3.46 20.64
C VAL A 242 -12.45 2.51 21.74
N LEU A 243 -11.54 1.86 22.48
CA LEU A 243 -11.88 0.93 23.55
C LEU A 243 -12.74 1.58 24.67
N CYS A 244 -12.53 2.86 24.95
CA CYS A 244 -13.29 3.62 25.94
C CYS A 244 -14.53 4.34 25.36
N GLY A 245 -14.84 4.17 24.08
CA GLY A 245 -16.02 4.75 23.44
C GLY A 245 -15.98 6.28 23.28
N GLN A 246 -14.82 6.89 23.33
CA GLN A 246 -14.68 8.30 22.92
C GLN A 246 -14.88 8.47 21.41
N VAL A 247 -14.47 7.46 20.65
CA VAL A 247 -14.71 7.34 19.21
C VAL A 247 -15.43 6.03 18.95
N ASN A 248 -16.51 6.08 18.19
CA ASN A 248 -17.21 4.89 17.72
C ASN A 248 -16.45 4.29 16.53
N PRO A 249 -16.02 3.01 16.57
CA PRO A 249 -15.32 2.39 15.46
C PRO A 249 -16.18 2.40 14.19
N SER A 250 -15.55 2.72 13.08
CA SER A 250 -16.20 2.78 11.76
C SER A 250 -15.33 2.23 10.64
N GLY A 251 -14.19 1.64 11.00
CA GLY A 251 -13.30 0.98 10.06
C GLY A 251 -13.91 -0.32 9.51
N LYS A 252 -13.54 -0.66 8.28
CA LYS A 252 -13.91 -1.91 7.62
C LYS A 252 -12.66 -2.57 7.06
N LEU A 253 -12.57 -3.89 7.15
CA LEU A 253 -11.45 -4.65 6.61
C LEU A 253 -11.33 -4.42 5.08
N ALA A 254 -10.13 -4.19 4.61
CA ALA A 254 -9.79 -4.12 3.19
C ALA A 254 -9.16 -5.43 2.68
N ASP A 255 -9.21 -6.47 3.50
CA ASP A 255 -8.66 -7.80 3.26
C ASP A 255 -9.59 -8.88 3.80
N THR A 256 -9.53 -10.06 3.18
CA THR A 256 -10.19 -11.27 3.67
C THR A 256 -9.28 -12.02 4.63
N PHE A 257 -9.75 -12.31 5.84
CA PHE A 257 -9.03 -13.09 6.83
C PHE A 257 -9.50 -14.55 6.80
N ALA A 258 -8.64 -15.44 6.34
CA ALA A 258 -8.88 -16.90 6.37
C ALA A 258 -8.25 -17.54 7.60
N ALA A 259 -8.68 -18.76 7.90
CA ALA A 259 -8.27 -19.48 9.12
C ALA A 259 -6.84 -20.03 9.04
N ARG A 260 -6.35 -20.30 7.83
CA ARG A 260 -5.01 -20.90 7.64
C ARG A 260 -4.30 -20.21 6.48
N LEU A 261 -2.99 -20.16 6.55
CA LEU A 261 -2.16 -19.60 5.50
C LEU A 261 -2.36 -20.35 4.16
N GLU A 262 -2.51 -21.68 4.22
CA GLU A 262 -2.73 -22.52 3.05
C GLU A 262 -4.12 -22.36 2.41
N ASP A 263 -5.02 -21.65 3.06
CA ASP A 263 -6.34 -21.33 2.49
C ASP A 263 -6.28 -20.23 1.41
N TYR A 264 -5.18 -19.47 1.35
CA TYR A 264 -4.93 -18.49 0.30
C TYR A 264 -4.35 -19.18 -0.94
N PRO A 265 -4.94 -18.98 -2.13
CA PRO A 265 -4.56 -19.73 -3.33
C PRO A 265 -3.11 -19.45 -3.78
N SER A 266 -2.57 -18.30 -3.39
CA SER A 266 -1.20 -17.87 -3.72
C SER A 266 -0.12 -18.45 -2.79
N THR A 267 -0.48 -19.18 -1.72
CA THR A 267 0.52 -19.66 -0.75
C THR A 267 1.33 -20.83 -1.30
N GLU A 268 0.70 -21.74 -2.03
CA GLU A 268 1.36 -22.93 -2.59
C GLU A 268 2.58 -22.57 -3.46
N ASN A 269 2.48 -21.48 -4.23
CA ASN A 269 3.55 -21.04 -5.15
C ASN A 269 4.35 -19.82 -4.67
N PHE A 270 4.06 -19.26 -3.48
CA PHE A 270 4.72 -18.05 -3.00
C PHE A 270 6.24 -18.21 -2.84
N HIS A 271 6.69 -19.32 -2.32
CA HIS A 271 8.10 -19.70 -2.15
C HIS A 271 8.53 -20.90 -3.01
N GLU A 272 7.77 -21.24 -4.05
CA GLU A 272 8.07 -22.34 -4.98
C GLU A 272 9.43 -22.17 -5.65
N SER A 273 9.78 -20.95 -6.03
CA SER A 273 11.05 -20.60 -6.66
C SER A 273 11.59 -19.27 -6.16
N VAL A 274 12.93 -19.12 -6.16
CA VAL A 274 13.59 -17.81 -5.99
C VAL A 274 13.61 -16.99 -7.27
N GLU A 275 13.50 -17.66 -8.42
CA GLU A 275 13.65 -17.03 -9.72
C GLU A 275 12.34 -16.48 -10.28
N TYR A 276 11.21 -17.05 -9.87
CA TYR A 276 9.88 -16.66 -10.36
C TYR A 276 8.77 -16.91 -9.35
N VAL A 277 7.62 -16.32 -9.63
CA VAL A 277 6.35 -16.60 -8.97
C VAL A 277 5.26 -16.70 -10.03
N ASP A 278 4.60 -17.86 -10.11
CA ASP A 278 3.47 -18.09 -11.00
C ASP A 278 2.15 -17.63 -10.34
N TYR A 279 1.47 -16.65 -10.93
CA TYR A 279 0.20 -16.13 -10.44
C TYR A 279 -0.96 -16.96 -10.98
N THR A 280 -0.96 -18.24 -10.61
CA THR A 280 -1.93 -19.23 -11.14
C THR A 280 -3.36 -19.00 -10.66
N GLU A 281 -3.55 -18.29 -9.57
CA GLU A 281 -4.87 -17.87 -9.08
C GLU A 281 -5.54 -16.82 -9.97
N ASP A 282 -4.78 -16.19 -10.88
CA ASP A 282 -5.26 -15.22 -11.87
C ASP A 282 -5.99 -14.04 -11.21
N ILE A 283 -7.25 -13.80 -11.59
CA ILE A 283 -8.07 -12.72 -11.02
C ILE A 283 -8.68 -13.08 -9.65
N TYR A 284 -8.53 -14.32 -9.19
CA TYR A 284 -9.14 -14.80 -7.95
C TYR A 284 -8.22 -14.53 -6.75
N VAL A 285 -8.11 -13.26 -6.37
CA VAL A 285 -7.34 -12.75 -5.22
C VAL A 285 -8.31 -12.28 -4.14
N GLY A 286 -8.01 -12.58 -2.86
CA GLY A 286 -8.81 -12.15 -1.73
C GLY A 286 -10.26 -12.61 -1.82
N TYR A 287 -11.23 -11.71 -1.55
CA TYR A 287 -12.65 -12.08 -1.59
C TYR A 287 -13.12 -12.58 -2.96
N ARG A 288 -12.45 -12.18 -4.07
CA ARG A 288 -12.76 -12.73 -5.40
C ARG A 288 -12.55 -14.24 -5.45
N TYR A 289 -11.53 -14.75 -4.75
CA TYR A 289 -11.33 -16.18 -4.55
C TYR A 289 -12.35 -16.76 -3.57
N PHE A 290 -12.40 -16.21 -2.36
CA PHE A 290 -13.16 -16.80 -1.26
C PHE A 290 -14.67 -16.82 -1.48
N GLU A 291 -15.23 -15.86 -2.19
CA GLU A 291 -16.68 -15.80 -2.48
C GLU A 291 -17.04 -16.52 -3.78
N THR A 292 -16.06 -16.98 -4.57
CA THR A 292 -16.29 -17.59 -5.88
C THR A 292 -16.01 -19.07 -5.90
N ILE A 293 -14.84 -19.51 -5.41
CA ILE A 293 -14.39 -20.88 -5.55
C ILE A 293 -15.17 -21.79 -4.60
N PRO A 294 -15.69 -22.92 -5.08
CA PRO A 294 -16.49 -23.85 -4.25
C PRO A 294 -15.72 -24.29 -2.98
N GLY A 295 -16.36 -24.15 -1.83
CA GLY A 295 -15.79 -24.51 -0.53
C GLY A 295 -14.79 -23.49 0.06
N ALA A 296 -14.42 -22.43 -0.68
CA ALA A 296 -13.50 -21.42 -0.16
C ALA A 296 -14.18 -20.48 0.87
N ALA A 297 -15.45 -20.20 0.71
CA ALA A 297 -16.20 -19.32 1.61
C ALA A 297 -16.22 -19.80 3.08
N GLU A 298 -16.18 -21.10 3.30
CA GLU A 298 -16.20 -21.72 4.64
C GLU A 298 -14.88 -21.51 5.41
N LYS A 299 -13.81 -21.17 4.70
CA LYS A 299 -12.48 -20.94 5.25
C LYS A 299 -12.30 -19.54 5.83
N VAL A 300 -13.23 -18.63 5.52
CA VAL A 300 -13.15 -17.21 5.91
C VAL A 300 -13.58 -17.01 7.36
N VAL A 301 -12.71 -16.37 8.12
CA VAL A 301 -12.97 -15.93 9.50
C VAL A 301 -13.67 -14.59 9.51
N TYR A 302 -13.09 -13.59 8.84
CA TYR A 302 -13.68 -12.26 8.65
C TYR A 302 -13.65 -11.89 7.16
N PRO A 303 -14.81 -11.56 6.56
CA PRO A 303 -14.89 -11.27 5.14
C PRO A 303 -14.40 -9.84 4.84
N PHE A 304 -14.06 -9.61 3.58
CA PHE A 304 -13.77 -8.29 3.04
C PHE A 304 -14.92 -7.29 3.32
N GLY A 305 -14.58 -6.09 3.72
CA GLY A 305 -15.53 -5.04 4.06
C GLY A 305 -16.15 -5.15 5.46
N TYR A 306 -15.81 -6.17 6.25
CA TYR A 306 -16.37 -6.41 7.57
C TYR A 306 -15.87 -5.41 8.61
N GLY A 307 -16.73 -5.02 9.53
CA GLY A 307 -16.43 -4.23 10.72
C GLY A 307 -17.72 -3.86 11.45
N LEU A 308 -17.69 -3.93 12.79
CA LEU A 308 -18.80 -3.60 13.67
C LEU A 308 -18.72 -2.14 14.13
N SER A 309 -19.79 -1.67 14.74
CA SER A 309 -19.93 -0.36 15.38
C SER A 309 -20.55 -0.52 16.77
N TYR A 310 -20.39 0.46 17.64
CA TYR A 310 -21.11 0.55 18.91
C TYR A 310 -22.56 1.00 18.74
N THR A 311 -22.95 1.42 17.54
CA THR A 311 -24.32 1.76 17.16
C THR A 311 -24.80 0.85 16.04
N THR A 312 -26.06 0.97 15.66
CA THR A 312 -26.64 0.21 14.56
C THR A 312 -27.08 1.13 13.43
N PHE A 313 -27.03 0.63 12.20
CA PHE A 313 -27.46 1.36 11.02
C PHE A 313 -28.44 0.53 10.20
N GLU A 314 -29.45 1.21 9.66
CA GLU A 314 -30.30 0.68 8.61
C GLU A 314 -29.83 1.22 7.27
N VAL A 315 -29.59 0.34 6.30
CA VAL A 315 -29.16 0.66 4.94
C VAL A 315 -30.28 0.31 3.98
N GLU A 316 -30.95 1.30 3.41
CA GLU A 316 -32.12 1.16 2.55
C GLU A 316 -31.79 1.54 1.10
N THR A 317 -31.92 0.60 0.16
CA THR A 317 -31.86 0.93 -1.28
C THR A 317 -33.18 1.63 -1.69
N GLN A 318 -33.07 2.89 -2.10
CA GLN A 318 -34.23 3.66 -2.50
C GLN A 318 -34.59 3.49 -3.97
N LYS A 319 -33.60 3.53 -4.85
CA LYS A 319 -33.74 3.29 -6.28
C LYS A 319 -32.44 2.95 -6.94
N ALA A 320 -32.48 2.26 -8.08
CA ALA A 320 -31.37 2.06 -8.99
C ALA A 320 -31.82 2.40 -10.42
N TRP A 321 -30.89 2.99 -11.20
CA TRP A 321 -31.17 3.36 -12.58
C TRP A 321 -29.91 3.42 -13.42
N GLU A 322 -30.10 3.27 -14.72
CA GLU A 322 -29.07 3.48 -15.72
C GLU A 322 -29.03 4.95 -16.15
N GLU A 323 -27.85 5.50 -16.33
CA GLU A 323 -27.64 6.84 -16.85
C GLU A 323 -26.38 6.88 -17.71
N ALA A 324 -26.54 7.14 -19.00
CA ALA A 324 -25.45 7.11 -19.98
C ALA A 324 -24.60 5.82 -19.84
N ASP A 325 -23.35 5.97 -19.37
CA ASP A 325 -22.39 4.87 -19.28
C ASP A 325 -22.27 4.29 -17.86
N SER A 326 -23.24 4.54 -17.00
CA SER A 326 -23.17 4.14 -15.59
C SER A 326 -24.48 3.59 -15.05
N ILE A 327 -24.36 2.80 -13.98
CA ILE A 327 -25.45 2.36 -13.14
C ILE A 327 -25.31 3.08 -11.80
N ASN A 328 -26.39 3.71 -11.38
CA ASN A 328 -26.48 4.48 -10.15
C ASN A 328 -27.42 3.79 -9.16
N VAL A 329 -27.01 3.73 -7.90
CA VAL A 329 -27.83 3.20 -6.79
C VAL A 329 -27.92 4.25 -5.69
N GLN A 330 -29.13 4.74 -5.42
CA GLN A 330 -29.39 5.67 -4.33
C GLN A 330 -29.73 4.89 -3.07
N VAL A 331 -28.99 5.19 -2.01
CA VAL A 331 -29.08 4.51 -0.71
C VAL A 331 -29.29 5.56 0.39
N LYS A 332 -30.18 5.25 1.33
CA LYS A 332 -30.39 6.00 2.57
C LYS A 332 -29.83 5.17 3.72
N VAL A 333 -28.95 5.77 4.53
CA VAL A 333 -28.43 5.19 5.76
C VAL A 333 -29.00 5.95 6.93
N THR A 334 -29.55 5.23 7.91
CA THR A 334 -30.11 5.81 9.13
C THR A 334 -29.38 5.20 10.33
N ASN A 335 -28.88 6.04 11.25
CA ASN A 335 -28.39 5.57 12.54
C ASN A 335 -29.59 5.21 13.43
N THR A 336 -29.78 3.92 13.69
CA THR A 336 -30.90 3.37 14.46
C THR A 336 -30.54 3.05 15.92
N GLY A 337 -29.29 3.24 16.31
CA GLY A 337 -28.84 2.99 17.68
C GLY A 337 -28.70 4.28 18.50
N ASP A 338 -28.02 4.16 19.64
CA ASP A 338 -27.97 5.19 20.68
C ASP A 338 -26.69 6.03 20.69
N MET A 339 -25.70 5.72 19.84
CA MET A 339 -24.41 6.40 19.76
C MET A 339 -24.20 7.00 18.36
N ALA A 340 -23.60 8.20 18.30
CA ALA A 340 -23.20 8.78 17.02
C ALA A 340 -22.16 7.90 16.32
N GLY A 341 -22.29 7.75 15.00
CA GLY A 341 -21.39 6.87 14.23
C GLY A 341 -21.39 7.16 12.74
N LYS A 342 -20.44 6.52 12.05
CA LYS A 342 -20.30 6.53 10.59
C LYS A 342 -20.47 5.10 10.07
N GLU A 343 -21.03 4.95 8.86
CA GLU A 343 -21.13 3.65 8.19
C GLU A 343 -20.57 3.73 6.77
N VAL A 344 -20.00 2.61 6.30
CA VAL A 344 -19.51 2.45 4.93
C VAL A 344 -20.51 1.63 4.13
N VAL A 345 -21.09 2.24 3.11
CA VAL A 345 -21.95 1.55 2.15
C VAL A 345 -21.10 1.04 0.99
N GLN A 346 -21.25 -0.23 0.67
CA GLN A 346 -20.52 -0.95 -0.37
C GLN A 346 -21.51 -1.43 -1.43
N LEU A 347 -21.22 -1.10 -2.69
CA LEU A 347 -21.95 -1.58 -3.86
C LEU A 347 -21.12 -2.67 -4.54
N TYR A 348 -21.67 -3.87 -4.60
CA TYR A 348 -21.10 -4.97 -5.35
C TYR A 348 -21.94 -5.26 -6.59
N TYR A 349 -21.30 -5.79 -7.64
CA TYR A 349 -22.00 -6.33 -8.80
C TYR A 349 -21.61 -7.79 -9.02
N SER A 350 -22.51 -8.53 -9.65
CA SER A 350 -22.30 -9.89 -10.10
C SER A 350 -22.54 -9.94 -11.60
N ALA A 351 -21.49 -10.24 -12.36
CA ALA A 351 -21.56 -10.39 -13.79
C ALA A 351 -22.03 -11.81 -14.19
N PRO A 352 -22.66 -12.00 -15.36
CA PRO A 352 -23.05 -13.32 -15.83
C PRO A 352 -21.82 -14.21 -16.09
N GLN A 353 -21.91 -15.49 -15.70
CA GLN A 353 -20.89 -16.50 -15.98
C GLN A 353 -21.02 -16.98 -17.41
N GLY A 354 -20.28 -16.36 -18.33
CA GLY A 354 -20.26 -16.67 -19.74
C GLY A 354 -19.01 -17.49 -20.14
N LEU A 355 -18.44 -17.16 -21.29
CA LEU A 355 -17.17 -17.73 -21.77
C LEU A 355 -16.00 -17.27 -20.91
N LEU A 356 -16.02 -16.01 -20.49
CA LEU A 356 -15.09 -15.48 -19.53
C LEU A 356 -15.62 -15.79 -18.11
N LYS A 357 -14.87 -16.60 -17.38
CA LYS A 357 -15.19 -16.92 -15.99
C LYS A 357 -14.87 -15.71 -15.10
N LYS A 358 -15.74 -15.41 -14.16
CA LYS A 358 -15.69 -14.16 -13.39
C LYS A 358 -15.84 -14.43 -11.89
N PRO A 359 -15.39 -13.52 -11.03
CA PRO A 359 -15.73 -13.55 -9.60
C PRO A 359 -17.26 -13.52 -9.40
N ALA A 360 -17.73 -14.16 -8.35
CA ALA A 360 -19.15 -14.17 -8.00
C ALA A 360 -19.68 -12.77 -7.68
N LYS A 361 -18.84 -11.95 -7.05
CA LYS A 361 -19.08 -10.53 -6.76
C LYS A 361 -17.81 -9.73 -6.88
N GLU A 362 -17.93 -8.47 -7.32
CA GLU A 362 -16.85 -7.50 -7.36
C GLU A 362 -17.32 -6.16 -6.79
N LEU A 363 -16.44 -5.47 -6.06
CA LEU A 363 -16.70 -4.13 -5.56
C LEU A 363 -16.80 -3.15 -6.72
N GLY A 364 -17.95 -2.51 -6.88
CA GLY A 364 -18.20 -1.52 -7.95
C GLY A 364 -18.08 -0.08 -7.47
N ALA A 365 -18.48 0.19 -6.23
CA ALA A 365 -18.35 1.50 -5.60
C ALA A 365 -18.50 1.39 -4.08
N PHE A 366 -18.05 2.44 -3.38
CA PHE A 366 -18.26 2.60 -1.93
C PHE A 366 -18.40 4.07 -1.56
N LYS A 367 -19.09 4.33 -0.46
CA LYS A 367 -19.13 5.65 0.18
C LYS A 367 -19.28 5.51 1.68
N LYS A 368 -18.63 6.40 2.43
CA LYS A 368 -18.79 6.53 3.88
C LYS A 368 -19.73 7.67 4.22
N THR A 369 -20.59 7.48 5.22
CA THR A 369 -21.46 8.56 5.70
C THR A 369 -20.65 9.64 6.41
N ARG A 370 -21.21 10.83 6.53
CA ARG A 370 -20.81 11.75 7.60
C ARG A 370 -21.11 11.13 8.97
N LEU A 371 -20.66 11.74 10.05
CA LEU A 371 -21.08 11.36 11.40
C LEU A 371 -22.59 11.57 11.52
N LEU A 372 -23.33 10.51 11.88
CA LEU A 372 -24.76 10.52 12.08
C LEU A 372 -25.09 10.42 13.55
N GLN A 373 -25.88 11.36 14.07
CA GLN A 373 -26.44 11.28 15.42
C GLN A 373 -27.55 10.19 15.45
N PRO A 374 -27.91 9.66 16.62
CA PRO A 374 -29.07 8.77 16.76
C PRO A 374 -30.32 9.33 16.06
N GLY A 375 -30.93 8.53 15.17
CA GLY A 375 -32.08 8.89 14.35
C GLY A 375 -31.77 9.71 13.09
N GLU A 376 -30.52 10.19 12.89
CA GLU A 376 -30.16 10.90 11.66
C GLU A 376 -29.99 9.96 10.46
N SER A 377 -30.28 10.51 9.29
CA SER A 377 -30.10 9.81 8.02
C SER A 377 -29.18 10.58 7.05
N HIS A 378 -28.54 9.85 6.16
CA HIS A 378 -27.76 10.37 5.04
C HIS A 378 -28.13 9.61 3.76
N THR A 379 -28.51 10.34 2.72
CA THR A 379 -28.77 9.77 1.40
C THR A 379 -27.59 10.00 0.49
N MET A 380 -27.16 8.97 -0.20
CA MET A 380 -26.02 9.01 -1.11
C MET A 380 -26.30 8.20 -2.38
N VAL A 381 -25.58 8.50 -3.46
CA VAL A 381 -25.62 7.76 -4.71
C VAL A 381 -24.26 7.09 -4.92
N LEU A 382 -24.28 5.77 -5.11
CA LEU A 382 -23.11 4.99 -5.52
C LEU A 382 -23.22 4.76 -7.04
N THR A 383 -22.11 4.91 -7.74
CA THR A 383 -22.06 4.84 -9.20
C THR A 383 -21.02 3.85 -9.65
N VAL A 384 -21.36 2.93 -10.52
CA VAL A 384 -20.43 2.03 -11.21
C VAL A 384 -20.58 2.23 -12.72
N THR A 385 -19.46 2.38 -13.43
CA THR A 385 -19.47 2.53 -14.88
C THR A 385 -19.59 1.18 -15.57
N LYS A 386 -20.18 1.16 -16.77
CA LYS A 386 -20.25 -0.04 -17.60
C LYS A 386 -18.86 -0.57 -17.95
N GLU A 387 -17.89 0.32 -18.21
CA GLU A 387 -16.47 -0.05 -18.43
C GLU A 387 -15.89 -0.79 -17.22
N ALA A 388 -16.18 -0.35 -16.01
CA ALA A 388 -15.67 -0.97 -14.77
C ALA A 388 -16.21 -2.40 -14.54
N MET A 389 -17.37 -2.74 -15.13
CA MET A 389 -17.96 -4.08 -15.04
C MET A 389 -17.51 -5.02 -16.16
N ALA A 390 -16.74 -4.53 -17.14
CA ALA A 390 -16.25 -5.33 -18.26
C ALA A 390 -15.04 -6.18 -17.84
N SER A 391 -14.98 -7.41 -18.36
CA SER A 391 -13.85 -8.31 -18.16
C SER A 391 -12.92 -8.27 -19.36
N TYR A 392 -11.61 -8.40 -19.12
CA TYR A 392 -10.61 -8.43 -20.19
C TYR A 392 -10.47 -9.83 -20.79
N ASP A 393 -10.59 -9.93 -22.10
CA ASP A 393 -10.44 -11.17 -22.85
C ASP A 393 -9.06 -11.23 -23.55
N ASP A 394 -8.10 -11.79 -22.87
CA ASP A 394 -6.73 -11.96 -23.36
C ASP A 394 -6.60 -13.12 -24.37
N LEU A 395 -7.48 -14.12 -24.31
CA LEU A 395 -7.43 -15.31 -25.16
C LEU A 395 -8.31 -15.23 -26.42
N GLY A 396 -9.21 -14.26 -26.52
CA GLY A 396 -10.13 -14.11 -27.64
C GLY A 396 -11.30 -15.09 -27.62
N LYS A 397 -11.80 -15.42 -26.43
CA LYS A 397 -13.00 -16.25 -26.28
C LYS A 397 -14.27 -15.55 -26.79
N VAL A 398 -14.31 -14.23 -26.67
CA VAL A 398 -15.34 -13.35 -27.20
C VAL A 398 -14.71 -12.36 -28.19
N ALA A 399 -13.74 -11.56 -27.75
CA ALA A 399 -12.99 -10.61 -28.57
C ALA A 399 -11.59 -10.42 -28.01
N LYS A 400 -10.56 -10.88 -28.74
CA LYS A 400 -9.18 -10.87 -28.26
C LYS A 400 -8.70 -9.46 -27.92
N SER A 401 -8.03 -9.34 -26.78
CA SER A 401 -7.43 -8.10 -26.28
C SER A 401 -8.46 -6.98 -26.09
N ALA A 402 -9.63 -7.31 -25.58
CA ALA A 402 -10.72 -6.36 -25.40
C ALA A 402 -11.38 -6.48 -24.02
N TYR A 403 -11.84 -5.37 -23.50
CA TYR A 403 -12.80 -5.37 -22.40
C TYR A 403 -14.19 -5.64 -22.92
N VAL A 404 -14.86 -6.64 -22.38
CA VAL A 404 -16.13 -7.17 -22.87
C VAL A 404 -17.17 -7.21 -21.76
N LEU A 405 -18.36 -6.74 -22.06
CA LEU A 405 -19.57 -7.06 -21.31
C LEU A 405 -20.24 -8.25 -22.01
N GLU A 406 -20.21 -9.42 -21.37
CA GLU A 406 -20.90 -10.59 -21.90
C GLU A 406 -22.42 -10.48 -21.72
N LYS A 407 -23.16 -11.06 -22.65
CA LYS A 407 -24.61 -11.15 -22.63
C LYS A 407 -25.12 -11.75 -21.33
N GLY A 408 -26.12 -11.09 -20.74
CA GLY A 408 -26.78 -11.58 -19.53
C GLY A 408 -27.16 -10.46 -18.58
N ALA A 409 -27.62 -10.84 -17.38
CA ALA A 409 -28.02 -9.91 -16.34
C ALA A 409 -26.84 -9.63 -15.39
N TYR A 410 -26.56 -8.36 -15.18
CA TYR A 410 -25.65 -7.85 -14.15
C TYR A 410 -26.48 -7.43 -12.95
N ALA A 411 -26.27 -8.12 -11.83
CA ALA A 411 -27.01 -7.90 -10.59
C ALA A 411 -26.19 -7.01 -9.63
N PHE A 412 -26.88 -6.18 -8.84
CA PHE A 412 -26.27 -5.25 -7.91
C PHE A 412 -26.67 -5.55 -6.48
N TYR A 413 -25.72 -5.38 -5.55
CA TYR A 413 -25.89 -5.66 -4.13
C TYR A 413 -25.42 -4.47 -3.31
N ILE A 414 -26.22 -4.07 -2.34
CA ILE A 414 -25.89 -2.98 -1.41
C ILE A 414 -25.78 -3.55 0.01
N GLY A 415 -24.74 -3.15 0.70
CA GLY A 415 -24.54 -3.56 2.09
C GLY A 415 -23.33 -2.94 2.75
N THR A 416 -22.86 -3.59 3.81
CA THR A 416 -21.75 -3.12 4.65
C THR A 416 -20.55 -4.06 4.64
N SER A 417 -20.63 -5.15 3.87
CA SER A 417 -19.51 -6.06 3.57
C SER A 417 -19.85 -6.92 2.34
N VAL A 418 -18.88 -7.67 1.84
CA VAL A 418 -19.11 -8.60 0.70
C VAL A 418 -20.14 -9.70 1.02
N ARG A 419 -20.41 -9.97 2.31
CA ARG A 419 -21.40 -10.96 2.77
C ARG A 419 -22.66 -10.34 3.37
N ASN A 420 -22.53 -9.21 4.05
CA ASN A 420 -23.67 -8.48 4.61
C ASN A 420 -24.18 -7.47 3.59
N ASN A 421 -24.91 -7.98 2.60
CA ASN A 421 -25.49 -7.17 1.52
C ASN A 421 -26.78 -7.77 0.99
N GLU A 422 -27.60 -6.94 0.39
CA GLU A 422 -28.87 -7.32 -0.21
C GLU A 422 -28.87 -7.01 -1.71
N LYS A 423 -29.44 -7.93 -2.50
CA LYS A 423 -29.64 -7.73 -3.94
C LYS A 423 -30.67 -6.64 -4.17
N THR A 424 -30.34 -5.69 -5.03
CA THR A 424 -31.29 -4.65 -5.48
C THR A 424 -32.36 -5.26 -6.41
N ALA A 425 -33.48 -4.57 -6.56
CA ALA A 425 -34.51 -4.98 -7.53
C ALA A 425 -34.11 -4.68 -8.99
N TYR A 426 -33.05 -3.93 -9.21
CA TYR A 426 -32.58 -3.53 -10.53
C TYR A 426 -31.51 -4.49 -11.04
N GLU A 427 -31.60 -4.87 -12.30
CA GLU A 427 -30.56 -5.59 -13.05
C GLU A 427 -30.28 -4.84 -14.37
N TYR A 428 -29.00 -4.75 -14.74
CA TYR A 428 -28.59 -4.26 -16.05
C TYR A 428 -28.51 -5.42 -17.03
N LEU A 429 -29.32 -5.37 -18.10
CA LEU A 429 -29.40 -6.44 -19.10
C LEU A 429 -28.57 -6.10 -20.32
N VAL A 430 -27.52 -6.89 -20.56
CA VAL A 430 -26.71 -6.86 -21.79
C VAL A 430 -27.32 -7.85 -22.78
N ALA A 431 -27.85 -7.34 -23.89
CA ALA A 431 -28.59 -8.14 -24.86
C ALA A 431 -27.70 -9.06 -25.71
N GLU A 432 -26.48 -8.64 -25.99
CA GLU A 432 -25.45 -9.36 -26.76
C GLU A 432 -24.06 -9.01 -26.22
N ASP A 433 -23.09 -9.89 -26.48
CA ASP A 433 -21.70 -9.63 -26.09
C ASP A 433 -21.21 -8.32 -26.70
N THR A 434 -20.74 -7.41 -25.89
CA THR A 434 -20.42 -6.03 -26.27
C THR A 434 -18.97 -5.71 -25.93
N VAL A 435 -18.18 -5.36 -26.95
CA VAL A 435 -16.83 -4.82 -26.77
C VAL A 435 -16.96 -3.37 -26.29
N VAL A 436 -16.51 -3.12 -25.06
CA VAL A 436 -16.50 -1.78 -24.46
C VAL A 436 -15.25 -1.01 -24.87
N LYS A 437 -14.13 -1.71 -24.91
CA LYS A 437 -12.83 -1.14 -25.28
C LYS A 437 -11.97 -2.16 -25.97
N GLN A 438 -11.54 -1.88 -27.21
CA GLN A 438 -10.59 -2.69 -27.94
C GLN A 438 -9.17 -2.20 -27.67
N LEU A 439 -8.27 -3.10 -27.33
CA LEU A 439 -6.85 -2.85 -27.11
C LEU A 439 -5.99 -3.77 -27.98
N GLU A 440 -4.69 -3.73 -27.74
CA GLU A 440 -3.72 -4.68 -28.28
C GLU A 440 -3.20 -5.59 -27.15
N ALA A 441 -2.78 -6.80 -27.50
CA ALA A 441 -2.13 -7.71 -26.55
C ALA A 441 -0.81 -7.12 -26.08
N LYS A 442 -0.63 -7.03 -24.76
CA LYS A 442 0.57 -6.51 -24.11
C LYS A 442 0.93 -7.37 -22.91
N LEU A 443 2.20 -7.44 -22.58
CA LEU A 443 2.70 -8.18 -21.41
C LEU A 443 2.27 -9.66 -21.41
N THR A 444 2.18 -10.29 -22.58
CA THR A 444 1.74 -11.69 -22.68
C THR A 444 2.75 -12.60 -21.97
N PRO A 445 2.32 -13.49 -21.05
CA PRO A 445 3.23 -14.36 -20.30
C PRO A 445 3.86 -15.42 -21.21
N SER A 446 5.15 -15.66 -21.03
CA SER A 446 5.90 -16.72 -21.71
C SER A 446 6.12 -17.98 -20.84
N GLY A 447 6.03 -17.84 -19.51
CA GLY A 447 6.32 -18.92 -18.56
C GLY A 447 5.14 -19.43 -17.75
N LEU A 448 4.00 -18.72 -17.74
CA LEU A 448 2.80 -19.12 -17.00
C LEU A 448 2.01 -20.16 -17.81
N SER A 449 1.94 -21.40 -17.33
CA SER A 449 1.34 -22.50 -18.09
C SER A 449 -0.17 -22.66 -17.91
N LYS A 450 -0.72 -22.15 -16.80
CA LYS A 450 -2.14 -22.35 -16.45
C LYS A 450 -2.65 -21.22 -15.58
N ARG A 451 -3.98 -21.06 -15.57
CA ARG A 451 -4.69 -20.16 -14.62
C ARG A 451 -5.99 -20.76 -14.12
N MET A 452 -6.40 -20.30 -12.91
CA MET A 452 -7.63 -20.75 -12.25
C MET A 452 -8.89 -20.22 -12.95
N LEU A 453 -9.94 -21.02 -12.92
CA LEU A 453 -11.30 -20.67 -13.34
C LEU A 453 -12.25 -20.56 -12.15
N SER A 454 -13.45 -20.01 -12.34
CA SER A 454 -14.43 -19.76 -11.29
C SER A 454 -14.97 -20.99 -10.55
N ASP A 455 -14.74 -22.17 -11.09
CA ASP A 455 -15.09 -23.47 -10.45
C ASP A 455 -13.91 -24.13 -9.71
N GLY A 456 -12.75 -23.46 -9.67
CA GLY A 456 -11.54 -23.96 -9.04
C GLY A 456 -10.71 -24.88 -9.93
N THR A 457 -11.16 -25.16 -11.15
CA THR A 457 -10.34 -25.86 -12.15
C THR A 457 -9.33 -24.92 -12.79
N TYR A 458 -8.41 -25.48 -13.60
CA TYR A 458 -7.41 -24.69 -14.32
C TYR A 458 -7.61 -24.83 -15.83
N GLU A 459 -7.43 -23.72 -16.56
CA GLU A 459 -7.24 -23.77 -18.01
C GLU A 459 -5.77 -23.56 -18.34
N GLU A 460 -5.31 -24.26 -19.38
CA GLU A 460 -3.95 -24.09 -19.89
C GLU A 460 -3.85 -22.78 -20.68
N LEU A 461 -2.76 -22.06 -20.49
CA LEU A 461 -2.45 -20.86 -21.25
C LEU A 461 -1.59 -21.21 -22.48
N PRO A 462 -1.82 -20.56 -23.63
CA PRO A 462 -0.99 -20.74 -24.80
C PRO A 462 0.47 -20.39 -24.48
N GLN A 463 1.37 -21.30 -24.79
CA GLN A 463 2.81 -21.03 -24.70
C GLN A 463 3.28 -20.41 -26.03
N THR A 464 3.74 -19.18 -25.97
CA THR A 464 4.32 -18.50 -27.13
C THR A 464 5.80 -18.87 -27.24
N GLU A 465 6.14 -19.77 -28.15
CA GLU A 465 7.54 -19.96 -28.50
C GLU A 465 8.04 -18.71 -29.26
N GLY A 466 8.98 -18.00 -28.69
CA GLY A 466 9.93 -17.15 -29.39
C GLY A 466 9.43 -15.80 -29.92
N ASN A 467 8.22 -15.35 -29.64
CA ASN A 467 7.80 -13.99 -29.98
C ASN A 467 7.53 -13.18 -28.74
N ASP A 468 8.59 -12.78 -28.10
CA ASP A 468 8.55 -11.72 -27.11
C ASP A 468 8.52 -10.37 -27.87
N PRO A 469 7.41 -9.60 -27.80
CA PRO A 469 7.37 -8.29 -28.44
C PRO A 469 8.34 -7.29 -27.82
N ASN A 470 8.87 -7.61 -26.62
CA ASN A 470 9.94 -6.87 -25.98
C ASN A 470 11.34 -7.48 -26.27
N ALA A 471 11.42 -8.67 -26.83
CA ALA A 471 12.66 -9.30 -27.32
C ALA A 471 13.28 -8.56 -28.51
N CYS A 472 12.76 -7.41 -28.83
CA CYS A 472 13.40 -6.51 -29.76
C CYS A 472 14.79 -6.10 -29.26
N ALA A 473 15.49 -5.30 -29.96
CA ALA A 473 16.83 -4.73 -29.77
C ALA A 473 17.41 -4.59 -28.35
N PHE A 474 16.61 -4.76 -27.30
CA PHE A 474 17.01 -4.65 -25.89
C PHE A 474 17.81 -5.85 -25.35
N GLU A 475 17.79 -7.01 -26.00
CA GLU A 475 18.54 -8.18 -25.54
C GLU A 475 20.04 -8.11 -25.85
N LYS A 476 20.46 -7.24 -26.76
CA LYS A 476 21.88 -7.06 -27.02
C LYS A 476 22.51 -6.26 -25.89
N MET A 477 23.40 -6.91 -25.15
CA MET A 477 24.29 -6.19 -24.27
C MET A 477 25.16 -5.23 -25.10
N VAL A 478 25.28 -4.01 -24.59
CA VAL A 478 26.25 -3.06 -25.14
C VAL A 478 27.66 -3.56 -24.79
N PRO A 479 28.53 -3.83 -25.77
CA PRO A 479 29.87 -4.32 -25.50
C PRO A 479 30.61 -3.44 -24.48
N GLY A 480 31.25 -4.06 -23.49
CA GLY A 480 31.94 -3.37 -22.40
C GLY A 480 31.06 -3.00 -21.23
N THR A 481 29.77 -3.40 -21.22
CA THR A 481 28.95 -3.38 -20.01
C THR A 481 29.07 -4.74 -19.30
N ASP A 482 29.38 -4.72 -18.01
CA ASP A 482 29.41 -5.94 -17.19
C ASP A 482 28.07 -6.09 -16.46
N GLU A 483 27.33 -7.16 -16.73
CA GLU A 483 26.12 -7.46 -16.00
C GLU A 483 26.43 -7.64 -14.51
N GLY A 484 25.62 -6.99 -13.67
CA GLY A 484 25.67 -7.16 -12.22
C GLY A 484 26.75 -6.36 -11.48
N ILE A 485 27.63 -5.65 -12.17
CA ILE A 485 28.55 -4.71 -11.52
C ILE A 485 27.85 -3.37 -11.36
N LEU A 486 27.56 -3.01 -10.12
CA LEU A 486 27.16 -1.63 -9.81
C LEU A 486 28.35 -0.71 -10.15
N PRO A 487 28.14 0.36 -10.92
CA PRO A 487 29.20 1.32 -11.17
C PRO A 487 29.66 1.93 -9.84
N GLU A 488 30.94 2.31 -9.78
CA GLU A 488 31.36 3.23 -8.74
C GLU A 488 30.41 4.44 -8.75
N VAL A 489 29.86 4.75 -7.57
CA VAL A 489 29.01 5.93 -7.41
C VAL A 489 29.86 7.16 -7.68
N ARG A 490 29.76 7.71 -8.90
CA ARG A 490 30.46 8.93 -9.28
C ARG A 490 29.44 10.07 -9.31
N PHE A 491 29.39 10.80 -8.21
CA PHE A 491 28.67 12.06 -8.18
C PHE A 491 29.55 13.17 -8.73
N ARG A 492 28.99 14.07 -9.55
CA ARG A 492 29.62 15.36 -9.81
C ARG A 492 29.85 16.05 -8.47
N GLU A 493 30.97 16.80 -8.35
CA GLU A 493 31.20 17.65 -7.17
C GLU A 493 29.97 18.55 -6.96
N HIS A 494 29.34 18.38 -5.79
CA HIS A 494 28.12 19.11 -5.46
C HIS A 494 28.49 20.57 -5.22
N ARG A 495 28.15 21.43 -6.16
CA ARG A 495 28.28 22.87 -5.97
C ARG A 495 27.09 23.36 -5.15
N LEU A 496 27.25 23.37 -3.84
CA LEU A 496 26.29 23.97 -2.90
C LEU A 496 26.10 25.49 -3.08
N ALA A 497 26.87 26.12 -3.96
CA ALA A 497 26.90 27.54 -4.10
C ALA A 497 26.26 28.00 -5.42
N LEU A 498 25.43 29.03 -5.31
CA LEU A 498 25.00 29.96 -6.36
C LEU A 498 25.19 29.39 -7.77
N TYR A 499 24.12 28.98 -8.41
CA TYR A 499 24.10 28.58 -9.82
C TYR A 499 24.77 29.65 -10.67
N VAL A 500 26.04 29.46 -11.01
CA VAL A 500 26.75 30.32 -11.96
C VAL A 500 26.50 29.73 -13.33
N VAL A 501 25.50 30.26 -14.00
CA VAL A 501 25.18 29.89 -15.37
C VAL A 501 26.39 30.11 -16.27
N LYS A 502 26.73 29.14 -17.09
CA LYS A 502 27.80 29.16 -18.07
C LYS A 502 27.63 30.39 -18.99
N LYS A 503 28.72 31.13 -19.22
CA LYS A 503 28.68 32.31 -20.07
C LYS A 503 28.11 32.00 -21.47
N GLY A 504 27.01 32.67 -21.81
CA GLY A 504 26.35 32.52 -23.11
C GLY A 504 25.27 31.45 -23.14
N ALA A 505 25.08 30.66 -22.06
CA ALA A 505 23.95 29.76 -21.95
C ALA A 505 22.68 30.51 -21.57
N LYS A 506 21.54 30.02 -22.05
CA LYS A 506 20.21 30.47 -21.63
C LYS A 506 19.85 29.73 -20.34
N PRO A 507 19.63 30.42 -19.22
CA PRO A 507 19.36 29.77 -17.95
C PRO A 507 17.95 29.16 -17.91
N PHE A 508 17.78 28.07 -17.18
CA PHE A 508 16.51 27.34 -17.06
C PHE A 508 15.37 28.19 -16.49
N ILE A 509 15.71 29.18 -15.63
CA ILE A 509 14.72 30.15 -15.10
C ILE A 509 13.98 30.90 -16.21
N GLU A 510 14.61 31.14 -17.37
CA GLU A 510 13.97 31.84 -18.49
C GLU A 510 12.83 31.01 -19.11
N VAL A 511 12.86 29.67 -18.99
CA VAL A 511 11.73 28.81 -19.37
C VAL A 511 10.55 29.00 -18.40
N ALA A 512 10.82 29.00 -17.09
CA ALA A 512 9.81 29.24 -16.07
C ALA A 512 9.17 30.62 -16.18
N GLU A 513 9.95 31.64 -16.55
CA GLU A 513 9.48 33.01 -16.78
C GLU A 513 8.81 33.20 -18.17
N GLY A 514 8.75 32.17 -19.02
CA GLY A 514 8.16 32.25 -20.37
C GLY A 514 8.95 33.07 -21.36
N LYS A 515 10.23 33.36 -21.12
CA LYS A 515 11.13 34.14 -22.01
C LYS A 515 11.64 33.30 -23.17
N ILE A 516 11.84 32.00 -22.95
CA ILE A 516 12.21 31.01 -23.95
C ILE A 516 11.33 29.77 -23.80
N THR A 517 11.22 28.97 -24.87
CA THR A 517 10.55 27.69 -24.82
C THR A 517 11.46 26.61 -24.22
N LEU A 518 10.86 25.51 -23.74
CA LEU A 518 11.64 24.36 -23.28
C LEU A 518 12.47 23.76 -24.42
N ASP A 519 11.96 23.75 -25.67
CA ASP A 519 12.70 23.31 -26.86
C ASP A 519 13.95 24.13 -27.08
N GLU A 520 13.83 25.48 -26.99
CA GLU A 520 14.99 26.37 -27.11
C GLU A 520 16.01 26.12 -26.00
N PHE A 521 15.55 25.84 -24.77
CA PHE A 521 16.44 25.50 -23.67
C PHE A 521 17.16 24.18 -23.94
N MET A 522 16.43 23.12 -24.30
CA MET A 522 16.98 21.79 -24.54
C MET A 522 17.94 21.75 -25.74
N SER A 523 17.73 22.57 -26.75
CA SER A 523 18.58 22.60 -27.94
C SER A 523 20.04 23.01 -27.67
N GLN A 524 20.32 23.65 -26.54
CA GLN A 524 21.68 24.05 -26.15
C GLN A 524 22.42 22.95 -25.35
N LEU A 525 21.70 21.93 -24.85
CA LEU A 525 22.28 20.85 -24.03
C LEU A 525 23.06 19.86 -24.90
N SER A 526 24.25 19.48 -24.45
CA SER A 526 25.01 18.38 -25.06
C SER A 526 24.38 17.02 -24.70
N ASP A 527 24.82 15.95 -25.39
CA ASP A 527 24.39 14.59 -25.01
C ASP A 527 24.82 14.25 -23.58
N ASP A 528 26.01 14.71 -23.14
CA ASP A 528 26.48 14.55 -21.75
C ASP A 528 25.56 15.25 -20.74
N ASP A 529 25.07 16.45 -21.05
CA ASP A 529 24.13 17.17 -20.19
C ASP A 529 22.77 16.45 -20.11
N LEU A 530 22.28 15.92 -21.25
CA LEU A 530 21.06 15.13 -21.28
C LEU A 530 21.20 13.84 -20.48
N ILE A 531 22.31 13.10 -20.67
CA ILE A 531 22.59 11.85 -19.91
C ILE A 531 22.63 12.13 -18.40
N GLU A 532 23.20 13.26 -17.98
CA GLU A 532 23.27 13.66 -16.57
C GLU A 532 21.88 13.83 -15.94
N LEU A 533 20.92 14.39 -16.71
CA LEU A 533 19.53 14.56 -16.27
C LEU A 533 18.81 13.22 -16.04
N LEU A 534 19.25 12.14 -16.69
CA LEU A 534 18.61 10.81 -16.64
C LEU A 534 19.14 9.91 -15.52
N GLY A 535 20.03 10.41 -14.69
CA GLY A 535 20.59 9.74 -13.52
C GLY A 535 20.26 10.45 -12.23
N GLY A 536 20.07 9.68 -11.15
CA GLY A 536 19.91 10.24 -9.82
C GLY A 536 21.11 11.07 -9.39
N GLN A 537 20.85 12.04 -8.51
CA GLN A 537 21.84 13.03 -8.04
C GLN A 537 22.01 12.91 -6.51
N PRO A 538 23.15 13.35 -5.94
CA PRO A 538 23.39 13.21 -4.52
C PRO A 538 22.33 13.93 -3.68
N ASN A 539 21.98 13.34 -2.53
CA ASN A 539 21.09 13.96 -1.57
C ASN A 539 21.69 15.22 -0.94
N THR A 540 20.84 16.15 -0.57
CA THR A 540 21.20 17.38 0.13
C THR A 540 20.22 17.68 1.25
N GLY A 541 20.65 18.51 2.20
CA GLY A 541 19.81 18.85 3.34
C GLY A 541 19.48 17.63 4.20
N VAL A 542 18.20 17.46 4.55
CA VAL A 542 17.73 16.37 5.42
C VAL A 542 17.08 15.22 4.65
N ALA A 543 17.04 15.30 3.32
CA ALA A 543 16.48 14.22 2.50
C ALA A 543 17.22 12.90 2.77
N ASN A 544 16.47 11.81 2.98
CA ASN A 544 17.08 10.52 3.29
C ASN A 544 17.58 9.78 2.03
N THR A 545 17.21 10.24 0.84
CA THR A 545 17.55 9.59 -0.42
C THR A 545 17.94 10.60 -1.51
N PHE A 546 18.11 10.13 -2.73
CA PHE A 546 18.74 10.86 -3.84
C PHE A 546 17.77 11.85 -4.51
N GLY A 547 18.37 12.82 -5.25
CA GLY A 547 17.65 13.79 -6.05
C GLY A 547 17.73 13.50 -7.55
N PHE A 548 17.28 14.45 -8.36
CA PHE A 548 17.37 14.47 -9.83
C PHE A 548 17.49 15.90 -10.38
N GLY A 549 17.79 16.04 -11.65
CA GLY A 549 18.08 17.33 -12.26
C GLY A 549 19.56 17.69 -12.14
N ASN A 550 19.90 18.80 -11.48
CA ASN A 550 21.26 19.20 -11.14
C ASN A 550 22.17 19.49 -12.34
N LEU A 551 21.76 20.43 -13.20
CA LEU A 551 22.65 21.03 -14.21
C LEU A 551 22.98 22.48 -13.83
N PRO A 552 23.95 22.72 -12.92
CA PRO A 552 24.26 24.06 -12.41
C PRO A 552 24.71 25.04 -13.51
N ASP A 553 25.40 24.56 -14.54
CA ASP A 553 25.85 25.36 -15.69
C ASP A 553 24.71 26.01 -16.48
N TYR A 554 23.50 25.45 -16.35
CA TYR A 554 22.29 25.95 -16.99
C TYR A 554 21.22 26.40 -15.98
N GLY A 555 21.54 26.38 -14.71
CA GLY A 555 20.62 26.77 -13.64
C GLY A 555 19.49 25.78 -13.37
N VAL A 556 19.63 24.49 -13.74
CA VAL A 556 18.66 23.44 -13.38
C VAL A 556 18.95 22.99 -11.93
N PRO A 557 17.96 23.07 -11.03
CA PRO A 557 18.18 22.71 -9.62
C PRO A 557 18.31 21.20 -9.39
N ASN A 558 18.91 20.82 -8.27
CA ASN A 558 18.86 19.47 -7.73
C ASN A 558 17.57 19.30 -6.90
N ILE A 559 16.66 18.50 -7.37
CA ILE A 559 15.36 18.28 -6.75
C ILE A 559 15.44 17.07 -5.84
N MET A 560 15.12 17.24 -4.55
CA MET A 560 15.21 16.17 -3.56
C MET A 560 13.96 15.31 -3.54
N THR A 561 14.18 14.01 -3.33
CA THR A 561 13.14 13.03 -3.03
C THR A 561 13.30 12.49 -1.60
N ALA A 562 12.23 12.01 -0.99
CA ALA A 562 12.30 11.30 0.28
C ALA A 562 11.29 10.15 0.36
N ASP A 563 11.69 9.09 1.06
CA ASP A 563 10.82 7.98 1.40
C ASP A 563 9.73 8.38 2.40
N GLY A 564 8.82 7.46 2.63
CA GLY A 564 7.92 7.45 3.75
C GLY A 564 6.45 7.23 3.41
N PRO A 565 6.04 6.00 3.03
CA PRO A 565 4.62 5.68 2.86
C PRO A 565 3.77 5.89 4.13
N ALA A 566 4.40 5.86 5.30
CA ALA A 566 3.75 6.11 6.60
C ALA A 566 4.15 7.44 7.25
N GLY A 567 4.74 8.37 6.49
CA GLY A 567 5.22 9.68 6.95
C GLY A 567 6.56 10.04 6.33
N LEU A 568 6.91 11.32 6.32
CA LEU A 568 8.18 11.78 5.77
C LEU A 568 9.37 11.14 6.52
N ARG A 569 10.21 10.38 5.80
CA ARG A 569 11.39 9.75 6.36
C ARG A 569 12.58 10.69 6.33
N ILE A 570 13.09 11.02 7.50
CA ILE A 570 14.35 11.75 7.68
C ILE A 570 15.26 10.90 8.56
N ALA A 571 16.55 10.82 8.19
CA ALA A 571 17.51 10.05 8.96
C ALA A 571 17.67 10.62 10.39
N PRO A 572 17.73 9.76 11.44
CA PRO A 572 17.77 10.22 12.83
C PRO A 572 18.93 11.19 13.14
N GLU A 573 20.07 11.03 12.48
CA GLU A 573 21.25 11.90 12.63
C GLU A 573 21.00 13.35 12.18
N CYS A 574 19.98 13.59 11.39
CA CYS A 574 19.58 14.95 11.00
C CYS A 574 18.85 15.71 12.12
N GLY A 575 18.43 15.01 13.17
CA GLY A 575 17.75 15.63 14.33
C GLY A 575 16.35 16.17 14.06
N VAL A 576 15.71 15.76 12.95
CA VAL A 576 14.34 16.15 12.60
C VAL A 576 13.41 14.98 12.82
N CYS A 577 12.39 15.18 13.66
CA CYS A 577 11.30 14.24 13.85
C CYS A 577 10.07 14.71 13.08
N THR A 578 9.41 13.81 12.36
CA THR A 578 8.23 14.08 11.54
C THR A 578 7.00 13.37 12.10
N THR A 579 5.85 13.54 11.49
CA THR A 579 4.63 12.83 11.89
C THR A 579 4.62 11.42 11.28
N ALA A 580 4.55 10.38 12.13
CA ALA A 580 4.22 9.04 11.66
C ALA A 580 2.70 8.89 11.59
N TRP A 581 2.20 8.75 10.36
CA TRP A 581 0.80 8.50 10.06
C TRP A 581 0.47 7.01 10.22
N PRO A 582 -0.82 6.64 10.31
CA PRO A 582 -1.20 5.24 10.17
C PRO A 582 -0.68 4.64 8.86
N CYS A 583 -0.29 3.37 8.88
CA CYS A 583 0.15 2.69 7.66
C CYS A 583 -0.98 2.61 6.61
N ALA A 584 -0.61 2.40 5.35
CA ALA A 584 -1.57 2.44 4.24
C ALA A 584 -2.71 1.42 4.37
N THR A 585 -2.43 0.22 4.90
CA THR A 585 -3.48 -0.78 5.22
C THR A 585 -4.52 -0.20 6.18
N LEU A 586 -4.09 0.46 7.26
CA LEU A 586 -5.03 1.07 8.21
C LEU A 586 -5.76 2.29 7.63
N LEU A 587 -5.09 3.08 6.79
CA LEU A 587 -5.74 4.15 6.04
C LEU A 587 -6.80 3.61 5.08
N ALA A 588 -6.54 2.47 4.41
CA ALA A 588 -7.53 1.81 3.55
C ALA A 588 -8.75 1.34 4.35
N TYR A 589 -8.56 0.87 5.58
CA TYR A 589 -9.66 0.44 6.46
C TYR A 589 -10.58 1.58 6.89
N THR A 590 -10.18 2.86 6.69
CA THR A 590 -11.10 4.00 6.85
C THR A 590 -12.20 4.03 5.79
N TRP A 591 -11.96 3.48 4.58
CA TRP A 591 -12.83 3.61 3.40
C TRP A 591 -13.24 5.06 3.11
N ASN A 592 -12.34 6.00 3.42
CA ASN A 592 -12.58 7.44 3.36
C ASN A 592 -11.48 8.16 2.56
N PRO A 593 -11.57 8.21 1.21
CA PRO A 593 -10.58 8.89 0.38
C PRO A 593 -10.37 10.36 0.75
N ASN A 594 -11.41 11.04 1.26
CA ASN A 594 -11.31 12.45 1.66
C ASN A 594 -10.43 12.64 2.92
N LEU A 595 -10.47 11.68 3.85
CA LEU A 595 -9.57 11.72 5.01
C LEU A 595 -8.13 11.46 4.58
N VAL A 596 -7.91 10.49 3.68
CA VAL A 596 -6.57 10.20 3.13
C VAL A 596 -6.03 11.39 2.34
N GLU A 597 -6.87 12.14 1.61
CA GLU A 597 -6.51 13.38 0.95
C GLU A 597 -6.01 14.44 1.95
N LYS A 598 -6.66 14.60 3.11
CA LYS A 598 -6.19 15.49 4.18
C LYS A 598 -4.83 15.04 4.74
N VAL A 599 -4.66 13.74 4.97
CA VAL A 599 -3.38 13.17 5.43
C VAL A 599 -2.27 13.45 4.41
N GLY A 600 -2.56 13.25 3.12
CA GLY A 600 -1.63 13.55 2.04
C GLY A 600 -1.21 15.02 2.00
N ALA A 601 -2.17 15.93 2.16
CA ALA A 601 -1.89 17.37 2.19
C ALA A 601 -1.03 17.76 3.41
N ALA A 602 -1.37 17.30 4.60
CA ALA A 602 -0.61 17.59 5.82
C ALA A 602 0.81 16.99 5.78
N GLY A 603 0.96 15.75 5.29
CA GLY A 603 2.28 15.15 5.10
C GLY A 603 3.14 15.91 4.07
N ALA A 604 2.52 16.40 2.99
CA ALA A 604 3.21 17.19 1.97
C ALA A 604 3.64 18.57 2.47
N GLU A 605 2.94 19.16 3.44
CA GLU A 605 3.41 20.37 4.12
C GLU A 605 4.73 20.12 4.86
N GLU A 606 4.87 18.97 5.53
CA GLU A 606 6.13 18.58 6.17
C GLU A 606 7.24 18.34 5.14
N VAL A 607 6.92 17.70 4.01
CA VAL A 607 7.86 17.50 2.89
C VAL A 607 8.38 18.84 2.38
N LYS A 608 7.48 19.79 2.14
CA LYS A 608 7.80 21.14 1.65
C LYS A 608 8.65 21.91 2.64
N GLU A 609 8.30 21.91 3.93
CA GLU A 609 9.05 22.60 4.99
C GLU A 609 10.49 22.08 5.12
N ASN A 610 10.71 20.78 4.83
CA ASN A 610 12.03 20.14 4.88
C ASN A 610 12.79 20.19 3.56
N ASN A 611 12.37 21.03 2.63
CA ASN A 611 13.04 21.26 1.34
C ASN A 611 13.14 20.00 0.46
N ILE A 612 12.10 19.23 0.43
CA ILE A 612 11.94 18.05 -0.42
C ILE A 612 10.78 18.31 -1.36
N ALA A 613 10.88 17.91 -2.61
CA ALA A 613 9.91 18.27 -3.63
C ALA A 613 9.13 17.09 -4.22
N VAL A 614 9.63 15.88 -4.02
CA VAL A 614 8.92 14.65 -4.40
C VAL A 614 8.89 13.71 -3.20
N TRP A 615 7.69 13.31 -2.81
CA TRP A 615 7.48 12.33 -1.77
C TRP A 615 7.18 10.96 -2.39
N LEU A 616 7.98 9.93 -2.03
CA LEU A 616 7.93 8.60 -2.63
C LEU A 616 6.77 7.76 -2.05
N THR A 617 5.57 8.24 -2.25
CA THR A 617 4.29 7.67 -1.78
C THR A 617 3.17 8.11 -2.75
N PRO A 618 2.02 7.37 -2.83
CA PRO A 618 1.65 6.14 -2.14
C PRO A 618 2.24 4.87 -2.76
N ALA A 619 2.38 3.80 -1.93
CA ALA A 619 2.69 2.46 -2.38
C ALA A 619 1.38 1.67 -2.52
N VAL A 620 1.13 1.03 -3.69
CA VAL A 620 -0.24 0.59 -4.05
C VAL A 620 -0.32 -0.82 -4.65
N ASN A 621 0.69 -1.66 -4.43
CA ASN A 621 0.61 -3.05 -4.88
C ASN A 621 -0.52 -3.80 -4.16
N ILE A 622 -1.05 -4.84 -4.78
CA ILE A 622 -2.19 -5.59 -4.24
C ILE A 622 -1.71 -6.55 -3.15
N HIS A 623 -2.49 -6.72 -2.08
CA HIS A 623 -2.30 -7.75 -1.07
C HIS A 623 -2.62 -9.13 -1.66
N ARG A 624 -1.66 -9.70 -2.41
CA ARG A 624 -1.81 -10.98 -3.08
C ARG A 624 -1.74 -12.15 -2.10
N ASN A 625 -0.79 -12.06 -1.17
CA ASN A 625 -0.54 -13.12 -0.17
C ASN A 625 -0.21 -12.49 1.18
N PRO A 626 -0.65 -13.07 2.30
CA PRO A 626 -0.33 -12.59 3.65
C PRO A 626 1.16 -12.49 3.95
N LEU A 627 2.01 -13.29 3.30
CA LEU A 627 3.45 -13.34 3.58
C LEU A 627 4.24 -12.16 3.03
N CYS A 628 3.73 -11.39 2.07
CA CYS A 628 4.48 -10.26 1.53
C CYS A 628 4.82 -9.23 2.62
N GLY A 629 6.13 -9.00 2.82
CA GLY A 629 6.65 -8.15 3.91
C GLY A 629 6.18 -6.70 3.85
N ARG A 630 5.85 -6.19 2.66
CA ARG A 630 5.41 -4.80 2.44
C ARG A 630 3.91 -4.59 2.42
N ASN A 631 3.08 -5.61 2.73
CA ASN A 631 1.62 -5.42 2.76
C ASN A 631 1.18 -4.27 3.68
N PHE A 632 1.90 -4.00 4.78
CA PHE A 632 1.57 -2.91 5.70
C PHE A 632 1.50 -1.53 5.03
N GLU A 633 2.32 -1.28 4.01
CA GLU A 633 2.37 -0.02 3.27
C GLU A 633 1.54 -0.02 1.97
N TYR A 634 0.92 -1.14 1.64
CA TYR A 634 -0.05 -1.28 0.56
C TYR A 634 -1.48 -1.17 1.12
N TYR A 635 -2.46 -0.91 0.25
CA TYR A 635 -3.80 -0.55 0.72
C TYR A 635 -4.74 -1.74 0.89
N SER A 636 -4.83 -2.67 -0.08
CA SER A 636 -5.90 -3.66 -0.11
C SER A 636 -5.62 -4.83 -1.06
N GLU A 637 -6.37 -5.91 -0.88
CA GLU A 637 -6.53 -6.99 -1.87
C GLU A 637 -7.41 -6.58 -3.05
N ASP A 638 -8.18 -5.47 -2.92
CA ASP A 638 -9.09 -4.97 -3.96
C ASP A 638 -8.51 -3.75 -4.69
N PRO A 639 -8.37 -3.81 -6.04
CA PRO A 639 -7.78 -2.73 -6.81
C PRO A 639 -8.62 -1.44 -6.87
N LEU A 640 -9.96 -1.52 -6.77
CA LEU A 640 -10.80 -0.34 -6.73
C LEU A 640 -10.60 0.42 -5.42
N LEU A 641 -10.66 -0.28 -4.29
CA LEU A 641 -10.43 0.33 -2.98
C LEU A 641 -9.02 0.93 -2.91
N ALA A 642 -7.99 0.15 -3.27
CA ALA A 642 -6.60 0.62 -3.28
C ALA A 642 -6.43 1.86 -4.17
N GLY A 643 -6.96 1.83 -5.39
CA GLY A 643 -6.86 2.94 -6.35
C GLY A 643 -7.55 4.22 -5.86
N LYS A 644 -8.78 4.11 -5.33
CA LYS A 644 -9.55 5.26 -4.84
C LYS A 644 -8.92 5.90 -3.60
N MET A 645 -8.46 5.09 -2.66
CA MET A 645 -7.79 5.58 -1.44
C MET A 645 -6.48 6.28 -1.79
N ALA A 646 -5.66 5.65 -2.64
CA ALA A 646 -4.39 6.21 -3.07
C ALA A 646 -4.53 7.45 -3.97
N ALA A 647 -5.57 7.52 -4.81
CA ALA A 647 -5.88 8.73 -5.57
C ALA A 647 -6.17 9.93 -4.66
N GLY A 648 -6.83 9.70 -3.52
CA GLY A 648 -6.98 10.71 -2.45
C GLY A 648 -5.62 11.18 -1.93
N MET A 649 -4.72 10.25 -1.61
CA MET A 649 -3.36 10.57 -1.15
C MET A 649 -2.62 11.45 -2.17
N VAL A 650 -2.63 11.07 -3.45
CA VAL A 650 -1.97 11.84 -4.53
C VAL A 650 -2.55 13.25 -4.65
N ARG A 651 -3.89 13.41 -4.65
CA ARG A 651 -4.51 14.75 -4.70
C ARG A 651 -4.10 15.62 -3.51
N GLY A 652 -4.09 15.02 -2.30
CA GLY A 652 -3.64 15.73 -1.11
C GLY A 652 -2.20 16.21 -1.22
N ILE A 653 -1.28 15.33 -1.59
CA ILE A 653 0.14 15.65 -1.75
C ILE A 653 0.33 16.77 -2.79
N GLN A 654 -0.25 16.60 -3.96
CA GLN A 654 -0.05 17.53 -5.08
C GLN A 654 -0.77 18.87 -4.88
N SER A 655 -1.77 18.95 -3.99
CA SER A 655 -2.40 20.22 -3.59
C SER A 655 -1.42 21.18 -2.91
N GLN A 656 -0.33 20.66 -2.36
CA GLN A 656 0.75 21.42 -1.71
C GLN A 656 1.93 21.73 -2.65
N HIS A 657 1.79 21.49 -3.96
CA HIS A 657 2.88 21.61 -4.96
C HIS A 657 4.07 20.69 -4.68
N ILE A 658 3.81 19.53 -4.11
CA ILE A 658 4.78 18.44 -3.93
C ILE A 658 4.42 17.31 -4.90
N GLY A 659 5.41 16.74 -5.56
CA GLY A 659 5.20 15.59 -6.44
C GLY A 659 4.93 14.32 -5.63
N ALA A 660 3.84 13.63 -5.93
CA ALA A 660 3.61 12.27 -5.45
C ALA A 660 4.31 11.28 -6.38
N SER A 661 4.93 10.22 -5.83
CA SER A 661 5.51 9.13 -6.61
C SER A 661 4.79 7.82 -6.30
N VAL A 662 3.89 7.43 -7.19
CA VAL A 662 3.10 6.20 -7.03
C VAL A 662 3.97 4.99 -7.31
N LYS A 663 3.98 4.01 -6.38
CA LYS A 663 4.88 2.86 -6.43
C LYS A 663 4.20 1.55 -5.98
N HIS A 664 4.72 0.39 -6.31
CA HIS A 664 5.81 0.08 -7.25
C HIS A 664 5.21 -0.48 -8.54
N PHE A 665 5.46 0.15 -9.66
CA PHE A 665 4.80 -0.17 -10.93
C PHE A 665 5.61 -1.22 -11.72
N ALA A 666 5.22 -2.54 -11.72
CA ALA A 666 4.04 -3.12 -11.12
C ALA A 666 4.32 -4.53 -10.59
N ALA A 667 3.28 -5.17 -10.02
CA ALA A 667 3.31 -6.57 -9.60
C ALA A 667 4.45 -6.94 -8.61
N ASN A 668 4.87 -6.02 -7.74
CA ASN A 668 5.79 -6.30 -6.66
C ASN A 668 5.03 -6.83 -5.44
N ASN A 669 4.75 -8.15 -5.44
CA ASN A 669 3.94 -8.82 -4.42
C ASN A 669 4.72 -9.84 -3.59
N LYS A 670 6.07 -9.82 -3.70
CA LYS A 670 7.01 -10.64 -2.96
C LYS A 670 8.33 -9.89 -2.78
N GLU A 671 8.89 -9.92 -1.58
CA GLU A 671 10.13 -9.22 -1.27
C GLU A 671 11.38 -10.11 -1.43
N THR A 672 11.25 -11.43 -1.19
CA THR A 672 12.35 -12.37 -1.37
C THR A 672 12.83 -12.38 -2.81
N ASN A 673 14.10 -12.07 -3.02
CA ASN A 673 14.75 -11.95 -4.34
C ASN A 673 14.03 -10.98 -5.30
N ARG A 674 13.40 -9.93 -4.78
CA ARG A 674 12.57 -8.98 -5.55
C ARG A 674 13.27 -8.33 -6.74
N LYS A 675 14.62 -8.21 -6.70
CA LYS A 675 15.41 -7.62 -7.79
C LYS A 675 15.60 -8.54 -9.00
N HIS A 676 15.29 -9.83 -8.87
CA HIS A 676 15.52 -10.82 -9.93
C HIS A 676 14.33 -11.75 -10.18
N SER A 677 13.39 -11.84 -9.24
CA SER A 677 12.22 -12.72 -9.35
C SER A 677 11.29 -12.26 -10.47
N ASP A 678 10.84 -13.22 -11.30
CA ASP A 678 9.89 -13.00 -12.40
C ASP A 678 8.45 -13.22 -11.91
N SER A 679 7.64 -12.18 -11.91
CA SER A 679 6.21 -12.25 -11.68
C SER A 679 5.52 -12.67 -12.96
N ARG A 680 5.17 -13.97 -13.08
CA ARG A 680 4.50 -14.55 -14.25
C ARG A 680 3.00 -14.45 -14.07
N VAL A 681 2.39 -13.56 -14.84
CA VAL A 681 1.00 -13.14 -14.67
C VAL A 681 0.30 -13.11 -16.00
N SER A 682 -0.95 -13.58 -16.09
CA SER A 682 -1.75 -13.45 -17.30
C SER A 682 -2.01 -11.97 -17.61
N GLU A 683 -2.17 -11.62 -18.90
CA GLU A 683 -2.53 -10.24 -19.27
C GLU A 683 -3.86 -9.83 -18.62
N ARG A 684 -4.81 -10.76 -18.50
CA ARG A 684 -6.09 -10.53 -17.83
C ARG A 684 -5.90 -10.12 -16.37
N ALA A 685 -5.13 -10.90 -15.59
CA ALA A 685 -4.89 -10.59 -14.17
C ALA A 685 -4.09 -9.29 -14.00
N LEU A 686 -3.13 -9.01 -14.89
CA LEU A 686 -2.44 -7.72 -14.90
C LEU A 686 -3.44 -6.58 -15.06
N ARG A 687 -4.33 -6.62 -16.05
CA ARG A 687 -5.26 -5.53 -16.37
C ARG A 687 -6.42 -5.38 -15.37
N GLU A 688 -6.94 -6.49 -14.85
CA GLU A 688 -8.10 -6.45 -13.93
C GLU A 688 -7.68 -6.27 -12.46
N ILE A 689 -6.46 -6.68 -12.06
CA ILE A 689 -6.00 -6.71 -10.66
C ILE A 689 -4.73 -5.87 -10.43
N TYR A 690 -3.58 -6.26 -11.04
CA TYR A 690 -2.27 -5.74 -10.63
C TYR A 690 -1.89 -4.38 -11.23
N LEU A 691 -2.53 -3.97 -12.30
CA LEU A 691 -2.39 -2.64 -12.92
C LEU A 691 -3.59 -1.73 -12.65
N LYS A 692 -4.74 -2.30 -12.25
CA LYS A 692 -6.01 -1.56 -12.17
C LYS A 692 -5.99 -0.40 -11.20
N GLN A 693 -5.39 -0.55 -10.02
CA GLN A 693 -5.25 0.54 -9.05
C GLN A 693 -4.40 1.68 -9.60
N PHE A 694 -3.32 1.37 -10.35
CA PHE A 694 -2.51 2.39 -11.00
C PHE A 694 -3.28 3.14 -12.08
N GLU A 695 -4.07 2.43 -12.91
CA GLU A 695 -4.95 3.04 -13.91
C GLU A 695 -5.93 4.03 -13.26
N ILE A 696 -6.57 3.64 -12.14
CA ILE A 696 -7.48 4.51 -11.40
C ILE A 696 -6.77 5.76 -10.90
N ILE A 697 -5.58 5.61 -10.30
CA ILE A 697 -4.79 6.73 -9.77
C ILE A 697 -4.39 7.69 -10.90
N VAL A 698 -3.87 7.16 -12.01
CA VAL A 698 -3.48 7.99 -13.17
C VAL A 698 -4.66 8.80 -13.69
N LYS A 699 -5.81 8.15 -13.89
CA LYS A 699 -7.00 8.80 -14.46
C LYS A 699 -7.69 9.80 -13.50
N GLU A 700 -7.61 9.56 -12.18
CA GLU A 700 -8.37 10.35 -11.20
C GLU A 700 -7.55 11.40 -10.47
N SER A 701 -6.23 11.31 -10.50
CA SER A 701 -5.37 12.21 -9.72
C SER A 701 -4.14 12.75 -10.45
N ASP A 702 -3.90 12.32 -11.70
CA ASP A 702 -2.77 12.78 -12.54
C ASP A 702 -1.45 12.86 -11.74
N PRO A 703 -0.89 11.73 -11.27
CA PRO A 703 0.32 11.74 -10.47
C PRO A 703 1.49 12.33 -11.27
N TRP A 704 2.35 13.12 -10.60
CA TRP A 704 3.47 13.75 -11.28
C TRP A 704 4.61 12.79 -11.53
N THR A 705 4.75 11.76 -10.69
CA THR A 705 5.74 10.71 -10.89
C THR A 705 5.20 9.32 -10.60
N ILE A 706 5.80 8.32 -11.23
CA ILE A 706 5.59 6.89 -10.96
C ILE A 706 6.97 6.24 -10.81
N MET A 707 7.08 5.29 -9.86
CA MET A 707 8.29 4.50 -9.66
C MET A 707 8.08 3.10 -10.21
N SER A 708 8.90 2.69 -11.19
CA SER A 708 8.91 1.31 -11.70
C SER A 708 9.47 0.35 -10.64
N SER A 709 8.91 -0.87 -10.58
CA SER A 709 9.29 -1.86 -9.57
C SER A 709 10.62 -2.57 -9.89
N TYR A 710 11.17 -3.29 -8.90
CA TYR A 710 12.40 -4.06 -9.05
C TYR A 710 12.27 -5.30 -9.92
N ASN A 711 11.12 -5.99 -9.80
CA ASN A 711 10.92 -7.33 -10.30
C ASN A 711 10.86 -7.40 -11.83
N VAL A 712 11.07 -8.60 -12.33
CA VAL A 712 10.76 -8.97 -13.70
C VAL A 712 9.25 -9.24 -13.80
N ILE A 713 8.65 -8.94 -14.94
CA ILE A 713 7.25 -9.24 -15.27
C ILE A 713 7.24 -9.97 -16.60
N ASN A 714 6.82 -11.23 -16.59
CA ASN A 714 6.73 -12.06 -17.80
C ASN A 714 8.03 -12.05 -18.66
N GLY A 715 9.19 -12.17 -17.98
CA GLY A 715 10.50 -12.21 -18.61
C GLY A 715 11.19 -10.86 -18.80
N HIS A 716 10.51 -9.74 -18.55
CA HIS A 716 11.08 -8.39 -18.73
C HIS A 716 11.09 -7.61 -17.42
N ARG A 717 12.23 -7.00 -17.10
CA ARG A 717 12.35 -6.12 -15.95
C ARG A 717 11.38 -4.94 -16.07
N ALA A 718 10.65 -4.62 -15.03
CA ALA A 718 9.62 -3.57 -15.05
C ALA A 718 10.18 -2.23 -15.55
N SER A 719 11.39 -1.84 -15.12
CA SER A 719 12.03 -0.58 -15.55
C SER A 719 12.50 -0.58 -17.01
N GLU A 720 12.65 -1.76 -17.65
CA GLU A 720 13.06 -1.92 -19.05
C GLU A 720 11.88 -2.29 -19.97
N ASN A 721 10.65 -2.31 -19.45
CA ASN A 721 9.49 -2.83 -20.16
C ASN A 721 8.72 -1.71 -20.89
N LYS A 722 8.97 -1.58 -22.20
CA LYS A 722 8.32 -0.58 -23.05
C LYS A 722 6.80 -0.76 -23.11
N GLU A 723 6.30 -2.00 -23.19
CA GLU A 723 4.85 -2.23 -23.19
C GLU A 723 4.18 -1.73 -21.93
N LEU A 724 4.85 -1.91 -20.77
CA LEU A 724 4.37 -1.43 -19.47
C LEU A 724 4.42 0.11 -19.40
N LEU A 725 5.58 0.72 -19.72
CA LEU A 725 5.86 2.13 -19.44
C LEU A 725 5.38 3.09 -20.54
N GLU A 726 5.56 2.73 -21.83
CA GLU A 726 5.14 3.60 -22.93
C GLU A 726 3.76 3.20 -23.47
N ASP A 727 3.51 1.93 -23.72
CA ASP A 727 2.30 1.55 -24.43
C ASP A 727 1.08 1.60 -23.48
N ILE A 728 1.16 0.98 -22.29
CA ILE A 728 0.05 0.94 -21.34
C ILE A 728 -0.02 2.25 -20.54
N LEU A 729 1.03 2.56 -19.77
CA LEU A 729 1.00 3.69 -18.84
C LEU A 729 0.75 5.02 -19.57
N ARG A 730 1.50 5.29 -20.65
CA ARG A 730 1.39 6.56 -21.39
C ARG A 730 0.38 6.49 -22.53
N GLY A 731 0.44 5.42 -23.35
CA GLY A 731 -0.41 5.28 -24.53
C GLY A 731 -1.87 5.03 -24.21
N GLU A 732 -2.17 4.07 -23.33
CA GLU A 732 -3.56 3.70 -23.01
C GLU A 732 -4.18 4.57 -21.92
N TRP A 733 -3.39 4.95 -20.89
CA TRP A 733 -3.91 5.72 -19.74
C TRP A 733 -3.65 7.22 -19.81
N GLY A 734 -2.73 7.67 -20.68
CA GLY A 734 -2.45 9.08 -20.90
C GLY A 734 -1.53 9.72 -19.84
N PHE A 735 -0.73 8.94 -19.11
CA PHE A 735 0.21 9.48 -18.12
C PHE A 735 1.25 10.40 -18.78
N GLN A 736 1.40 11.62 -18.24
CA GLN A 736 2.32 12.63 -18.75
C GLN A 736 3.51 12.90 -17.84
N GLY A 737 3.53 12.32 -16.65
CA GLY A 737 4.55 12.56 -15.64
C GLY A 737 5.88 11.85 -15.89
N MET A 738 6.79 11.98 -14.95
CA MET A 738 8.11 11.35 -14.96
C MET A 738 8.06 9.93 -14.38
N VAL A 739 8.76 8.99 -14.98
CA VAL A 739 8.99 7.64 -14.43
C VAL A 739 10.40 7.55 -13.89
N THR A 740 10.53 7.11 -12.63
CA THR A 740 11.84 6.76 -12.03
C THR A 740 11.95 5.26 -11.85
N THR A 741 13.16 4.73 -11.82
CA THR A 741 13.36 3.38 -11.28
C THR A 741 13.20 3.39 -9.75
N ASP A 742 12.96 2.21 -9.16
CA ASP A 742 13.29 1.98 -7.77
C ASP A 742 14.83 2.03 -7.58
N TRP A 743 15.32 2.13 -6.33
CA TRP A 743 16.74 2.41 -6.03
C TRP A 743 17.63 1.19 -6.26
N TRP A 744 18.73 1.40 -6.99
CA TRP A 744 19.71 0.33 -7.25
C TRP A 744 19.09 -0.88 -7.98
N THR A 745 18.17 -0.63 -8.91
CA THR A 745 17.65 -1.68 -9.80
C THR A 745 18.77 -2.30 -10.63
N ARG A 746 18.60 -3.56 -11.01
CA ARG A 746 19.58 -4.30 -11.84
C ARG A 746 19.39 -4.06 -13.34
N GLY A 747 18.52 -3.12 -13.72
CA GLY A 747 18.28 -2.76 -15.13
C GLY A 747 19.47 -2.06 -15.79
N GLU A 748 19.60 -2.24 -17.10
CA GLU A 748 20.56 -1.52 -17.93
C GLU A 748 20.04 -0.12 -18.26
N HIS A 749 20.79 0.91 -17.90
CA HIS A 749 20.32 2.30 -17.99
C HIS A 749 19.86 2.69 -19.40
N TYR A 750 20.58 2.26 -20.46
CA TYR A 750 20.17 2.56 -21.82
C TYR A 750 18.88 1.84 -22.26
N LYS A 751 18.63 0.62 -21.73
CA LYS A 751 17.37 -0.10 -21.95
C LYS A 751 16.21 0.59 -21.24
N GLU A 752 16.44 1.05 -20.00
CA GLU A 752 15.47 1.80 -19.22
C GLU A 752 15.06 3.09 -19.95
N ILE A 753 16.01 3.89 -20.44
CA ILE A 753 15.76 5.09 -21.26
C ILE A 753 14.90 4.72 -22.49
N LYS A 754 15.27 3.67 -23.21
CA LYS A 754 14.56 3.23 -24.41
C LYS A 754 13.12 2.79 -24.11
N ALA A 755 12.88 2.23 -22.94
CA ALA A 755 11.57 1.80 -22.48
C ALA A 755 10.69 2.93 -21.94
N GLY A 756 11.23 4.16 -21.78
CA GLY A 756 10.48 5.31 -21.25
C GLY A 756 10.56 5.47 -19.73
N ASN A 757 11.56 4.82 -19.09
CA ASN A 757 11.92 5.13 -17.71
C ASN A 757 12.88 6.32 -17.73
N ASP A 758 12.45 7.44 -17.18
CA ASP A 758 13.09 8.74 -17.40
C ASP A 758 14.33 8.96 -16.53
N VAL A 759 14.34 8.45 -15.30
CA VAL A 759 15.47 8.60 -14.39
C VAL A 759 15.83 7.28 -13.73
N LYS A 760 17.10 6.89 -13.86
CA LYS A 760 17.66 5.75 -13.10
C LYS A 760 18.12 6.19 -11.71
N MET A 761 17.48 5.65 -10.68
CA MET A 761 17.85 5.89 -9.27
C MET A 761 18.68 4.72 -8.70
N ALA A 762 19.56 4.96 -7.75
CA ALA A 762 19.97 6.23 -7.13
C ALA A 762 20.94 7.03 -8.02
N THR A 763 21.64 6.39 -8.96
CA THR A 763 22.60 7.03 -9.88
C THR A 763 22.50 6.40 -11.27
N GLY A 764 22.73 7.17 -12.31
CA GLY A 764 22.80 6.69 -13.68
C GLY A 764 24.11 5.96 -14.00
N TYR A 765 24.18 5.39 -15.21
CA TYR A 765 25.37 4.75 -15.76
C TYR A 765 25.83 5.47 -17.06
N PRO A 766 26.38 6.70 -16.94
CA PRO A 766 26.69 7.55 -18.09
C PRO A 766 27.52 6.88 -19.18
N GLU A 767 28.55 6.13 -18.79
CA GLU A 767 29.46 5.49 -19.74
C GLU A 767 28.77 4.39 -20.55
N ARG A 768 27.82 3.66 -19.95
CA ARG A 768 26.99 2.66 -20.63
C ARG A 768 26.03 3.30 -21.63
N VAL A 769 25.44 4.42 -21.26
CA VAL A 769 24.56 5.20 -22.14
C VAL A 769 25.32 5.75 -23.33
N LYS A 770 26.51 6.34 -23.12
CA LYS A 770 27.38 6.85 -24.18
C LYS A 770 27.76 5.71 -25.15
N LYS A 771 28.10 4.55 -24.59
CA LYS A 771 28.45 3.40 -25.40
C LYS A 771 27.29 2.90 -26.26
N ALA A 772 26.08 2.92 -25.71
CA ALA A 772 24.87 2.58 -26.45
C ALA A 772 24.60 3.55 -27.61
N ILE A 773 24.85 4.85 -27.41
CA ILE A 773 24.74 5.86 -28.49
C ILE A 773 25.80 5.61 -29.57
N GLU A 774 27.06 5.35 -29.21
CA GLU A 774 28.12 5.03 -30.18
C GLU A 774 27.80 3.80 -31.05
N LEU A 775 27.09 2.83 -30.49
CA LEU A 775 26.70 1.61 -31.17
C LEU A 775 25.36 1.73 -31.93
N GLY A 776 24.67 2.87 -31.81
CA GLY A 776 23.39 3.10 -32.48
C GLY A 776 22.21 2.39 -31.81
N GLU A 777 22.37 1.85 -30.61
CA GLU A 777 21.29 1.24 -29.82
C GLU A 777 20.38 2.29 -29.17
N LEU A 778 20.91 3.50 -28.94
CA LEU A 778 20.21 4.65 -28.39
C LEU A 778 20.47 5.90 -29.23
N THR A 779 19.49 6.77 -29.34
CA THR A 779 19.59 8.01 -30.09
C THR A 779 19.49 9.24 -29.19
N ARG A 780 19.95 10.41 -29.67
CA ARG A 780 19.72 11.67 -28.97
C ARG A 780 18.25 11.94 -28.71
N ALA A 781 17.37 11.57 -29.64
CA ALA A 781 15.92 11.75 -29.46
C ALA A 781 15.37 10.95 -28.27
N ASP A 782 15.92 9.75 -27.99
CA ASP A 782 15.55 8.97 -26.82
C ASP A 782 15.94 9.71 -25.52
N LEU A 783 17.14 10.34 -25.49
CA LEU A 783 17.57 11.14 -24.33
C LEU A 783 16.69 12.37 -24.13
N GLU A 784 16.41 13.12 -25.21
CA GLU A 784 15.57 14.31 -25.18
C GLU A 784 14.14 14.01 -24.71
N HIS A 785 13.61 12.86 -25.11
CA HIS A 785 12.28 12.40 -24.71
C HIS A 785 12.15 12.23 -23.18
N CYS A 786 13.13 11.55 -22.56
CA CYS A 786 13.17 11.37 -21.12
C CYS A 786 13.54 12.67 -20.38
N ALA A 787 14.57 13.38 -20.83
CA ALA A 787 15.02 14.62 -20.20
C ALA A 787 13.95 15.73 -20.19
N ARG A 788 13.09 15.78 -21.20
CA ARG A 788 11.95 16.70 -21.26
C ARG A 788 11.04 16.49 -20.06
N ARG A 789 10.67 15.25 -19.74
CA ARG A 789 9.77 14.94 -18.62
C ARG A 789 10.38 15.30 -17.27
N VAL A 790 11.70 15.15 -17.13
CA VAL A 790 12.44 15.60 -15.95
C VAL A 790 12.33 17.12 -15.80
N LEU A 791 12.60 17.88 -16.87
CA LEU A 791 12.54 19.32 -16.86
C LEU A 791 11.11 19.87 -16.70
N GLU A 792 10.12 19.23 -17.30
CA GLU A 792 8.70 19.57 -17.14
C GLU A 792 8.23 19.36 -15.70
N LEU A 793 8.68 18.28 -15.04
CA LEU A 793 8.40 18.06 -13.62
C LEU A 793 9.01 19.17 -12.76
N ILE A 794 10.27 19.55 -13.02
CA ILE A 794 10.93 20.64 -12.27
C ILE A 794 10.15 21.97 -12.43
N LEU A 795 9.55 22.21 -13.59
CA LEU A 795 8.71 23.40 -13.81
C LEU A 795 7.35 23.35 -13.08
N LYS A 796 6.86 22.14 -12.75
CA LYS A 796 5.62 21.96 -11.97
C LYS A 796 5.83 22.16 -10.46
N ILE A 797 7.04 21.91 -9.98
CA ILE A 797 7.41 21.97 -8.56
C ILE A 797 7.79 23.43 -8.22
N ASP A 798 6.90 24.35 -8.10
CA ASP A 798 7.23 25.74 -7.74
C ASP A 798 6.43 26.22 -6.52
#